data_f55cf02b9cb082f3a54dc56dce5facbd
#
_entry.id   f55cf02b9cb082f3a54dc56dce5facbd
#
_cell.length_a   1.000
_cell.length_b   1.000
_cell.length_c   1.000
_cell.angle_alpha   90.00
_cell.angle_beta   90.00
_cell.angle_gamma   90.00
#
_symmetry.space_group_name_H-M   'P 1'
#
loop_
_entity.id
_entity.type
_entity.pdbx_description
1 polymer ?
#
loop_
_entity_poly.entity_id
_entity_poly.type
_entity_poly.pdbx_seq_one_letter_code
_entity_poly.pdbx_strand_id
1 'polypeptide(L)'
;MKHLFTLSLFFIFITAYGQDTSGTLTGSVTDVNGEALPFASIVITGLNKGVLSNNDGFYTITKVPEGKHKLVVSFIGYGTRSKTIEIKEENRNVQINFQLKETVENLDGVTVKGKTHKTALETKGFSANSIETKEAALRSIQTNELLNTTVGVKIRQNGGLGSNVEYSLNGLSGSSVSIFIDGIPISIYGSSFNLNSIPPSMIKNIEVYKGVVPGHLSSDAIGGAINIVLHEGGKNNLNASISYGSLNTLQTNLNGAYRAEKSGFTLKASAFHNYSDNDYKISGRTIVDIAPNGVQTPIVTRRFNDAYRSTGGMAQVGFTNVSWADQFFIGVTASDEYNEVQHGTFVTVSPYKGRFLESDALLANLTYQKKNFLVKGLDINVTGVYGKRNRIINDTVAEAYTWAGTRLIGFDGEPLEYAWGSQNENGPTLAKIARDVSSIRSGLSYTFNDHHKVLLNHVYSGVDREDSDEMISLLENTFQQTSDLYKHIVSLSYELNAFDEKLKLNAFGKHYIQKVLNTQPVFNEDNTAVIDEVYQSDKDYTGYGFAASYVVTPTITLLTSAEKAIRLPSESEVFGDAGDNLLPNLTIQPETSNNINIGFRLGKFNLKKHGITLSTNFFARNIENRIGLPANADGLRESDEFIQYTNLENTAESKGFEAELFYSYDNNLGFNFNISRMNLTTVNSGVEANVPNAPLFTMNAGLRYTFKDFIQSKSTLNLFYNTYYTDEFAFKFAAGTNTTGEEVFLIPEQISHDFGLSYTFPKNNFVLSFDVKNIFDQAIYDNLSVQKPGRAFYLKLNYIINNF
;
A
#
# COMPACT_ATOMS: atom_id res chain seq x y z
N MET A 1 -33.04 -38.07 8.58
CA MET A 1 -33.61 -38.31 7.23
C MET A 1 -34.22 -37.08 6.55
N LYS A 2 -34.65 -36.04 7.24
CA LYS A 2 -35.24 -34.85 6.58
C LYS A 2 -34.20 -33.89 5.94
N HIS A 3 -32.95 -33.93 6.37
CA HIS A 3 -31.88 -33.07 5.81
C HIS A 3 -31.14 -33.67 4.61
N LEU A 4 -31.32 -34.97 4.33
CA LEU A 4 -30.72 -35.59 3.15
C LEU A 4 -31.55 -35.33 1.85
N PHE A 5 -32.82 -35.05 2.02
CA PHE A 5 -33.75 -34.78 0.89
C PHE A 5 -33.62 -33.35 0.35
N THR A 6 -33.19 -32.40 1.18
CA THR A 6 -32.96 -30.99 0.78
C THR A 6 -31.65 -30.83 0.02
N LEU A 7 -30.64 -31.66 0.31
CA LEU A 7 -29.35 -31.63 -0.40
C LEU A 7 -29.48 -32.32 -1.79
N SER A 8 -30.35 -33.30 -1.95
CA SER A 8 -30.62 -33.95 -3.23
C SER A 8 -31.39 -33.07 -4.21
N LEU A 9 -32.21 -32.14 -3.73
CA LEU A 9 -32.94 -31.21 -4.60
C LEU A 9 -32.06 -30.07 -5.14
N PHE A 10 -30.97 -29.74 -4.43
CA PHE A 10 -30.04 -28.72 -4.90
C PHE A 10 -29.11 -29.22 -6.02
N PHE A 11 -28.90 -30.53 -6.12
CA PHE A 11 -28.07 -31.13 -7.16
C PHE A 11 -28.80 -31.42 -8.49
N ILE A 12 -30.12 -31.40 -8.52
CA ILE A 12 -30.90 -31.72 -9.71
C ILE A 12 -31.08 -30.51 -10.66
N PHE A 13 -30.75 -29.31 -10.23
CA PHE A 13 -30.89 -28.09 -11.06
C PHE A 13 -29.65 -27.74 -11.91
N ILE A 14 -28.57 -28.59 -11.93
CA ILE A 14 -27.31 -28.27 -12.61
C ILE A 14 -27.21 -28.89 -14.03
N THR A 15 -28.18 -29.62 -14.52
CA THR A 15 -28.07 -30.23 -15.84
C THR A 15 -29.05 -29.65 -16.86
N ALA A 16 -29.05 -28.33 -17.07
CA ALA A 16 -29.56 -27.76 -18.30
C ALA A 16 -28.39 -27.53 -19.26
N TYR A 17 -28.08 -28.52 -20.07
CA TYR A 17 -27.20 -28.35 -21.24
C TYR A 17 -27.93 -27.46 -22.25
N GLY A 18 -27.65 -26.15 -22.28
CA GLY A 18 -27.96 -25.31 -23.39
C GLY A 18 -27.19 -25.76 -24.63
N GLN A 19 -27.85 -26.05 -25.75
CA GLN A 19 -27.17 -26.24 -27.03
C GLN A 19 -26.34 -25.02 -27.37
N ASP A 20 -25.04 -25.20 -27.59
CA ASP A 20 -24.09 -24.12 -27.93
C ASP A 20 -24.39 -23.69 -29.40
N THR A 21 -25.15 -22.60 -29.55
CA THR A 21 -25.51 -22.02 -30.86
C THR A 21 -24.42 -21.07 -31.39
N SER A 22 -23.19 -21.33 -31.09
CA SER A 22 -22.06 -20.46 -31.46
C SER A 22 -21.29 -20.97 -32.65
N GLY A 23 -20.71 -20.05 -33.45
CA GLY A 23 -19.82 -20.33 -34.58
C GLY A 23 -18.37 -20.00 -34.31
N THR A 24 -17.52 -20.32 -35.28
CA THR A 24 -16.08 -20.01 -35.28
C THR A 24 -15.72 -19.17 -36.49
N LEU A 25 -14.97 -18.10 -36.28
CA LEU A 25 -14.39 -17.26 -37.31
C LEU A 25 -12.90 -17.55 -37.44
N THR A 26 -12.45 -17.78 -38.64
CA THR A 26 -11.04 -17.97 -38.98
C THR A 26 -10.61 -17.06 -40.11
N GLY A 27 -9.34 -16.82 -40.28
CA GLY A 27 -8.85 -16.06 -41.40
C GLY A 27 -7.39 -15.64 -41.26
N SER A 28 -6.93 -14.83 -42.22
CA SER A 28 -5.58 -14.28 -42.21
C SER A 28 -5.59 -12.77 -42.38
N VAL A 29 -4.57 -12.12 -41.85
CA VAL A 29 -4.33 -10.68 -42.01
C VAL A 29 -2.97 -10.53 -42.70
N THR A 30 -2.97 -9.88 -43.87
CA THR A 30 -1.77 -9.64 -44.69
C THR A 30 -1.68 -8.16 -45.08
N ASP A 31 -0.51 -7.71 -45.52
CA ASP A 31 -0.35 -6.45 -46.22
C ASP A 31 -0.76 -6.53 -47.68
N VAL A 32 -0.61 -5.42 -48.45
CA VAL A 32 -0.92 -5.38 -49.86
C VAL A 32 0.00 -6.24 -50.73
N ASN A 33 1.16 -6.64 -50.23
CA ASN A 33 2.12 -7.51 -50.91
C ASN A 33 1.90 -8.98 -50.60
N GLY A 34 0.94 -9.29 -49.69
CA GLY A 34 0.66 -10.63 -49.23
C GLY A 34 1.53 -11.10 -48.05
N GLU A 35 2.35 -10.20 -47.48
CA GLU A 35 3.13 -10.50 -46.27
C GLU A 35 2.20 -10.60 -45.04
N ALA A 36 2.44 -11.60 -44.21
CA ALA A 36 1.67 -11.82 -42.99
C ALA A 36 1.86 -10.65 -42.01
N LEU A 37 0.77 -10.19 -41.41
CA LEU A 37 0.82 -9.16 -40.36
C LEU A 37 0.58 -9.84 -38.99
N PRO A 38 1.66 -10.21 -38.26
CA PRO A 38 1.56 -10.81 -36.95
C PRO A 38 1.07 -9.83 -35.92
N PHE A 39 0.29 -10.30 -34.97
CA PHE A 39 -0.27 -9.47 -33.89
C PHE A 39 -1.20 -8.34 -34.34
N ALA A 40 -1.76 -8.44 -35.54
CA ALA A 40 -2.88 -7.58 -35.92
C ALA A 40 -4.07 -7.84 -35.00
N SER A 41 -4.77 -6.78 -34.58
CA SER A 41 -5.92 -6.89 -33.69
C SER A 41 -7.20 -7.12 -34.51
N ILE A 42 -7.92 -8.19 -34.21
CA ILE A 42 -9.20 -8.56 -34.82
C ILE A 42 -10.27 -8.52 -33.73
N VAL A 43 -11.26 -7.63 -33.87
CA VAL A 43 -12.30 -7.39 -32.86
C VAL A 43 -13.68 -7.49 -33.48
N ILE A 44 -14.61 -8.16 -32.78
CA ILE A 44 -16.04 -8.15 -33.12
C ILE A 44 -16.71 -6.98 -32.37
N THR A 45 -17.14 -5.97 -33.12
CA THR A 45 -17.80 -4.79 -32.55
C THR A 45 -19.12 -5.18 -31.89
N GLY A 46 -19.33 -4.81 -30.62
CA GLY A 46 -20.53 -5.12 -29.87
C GLY A 46 -20.46 -6.40 -29.02
N LEU A 47 -19.48 -7.27 -29.29
CA LEU A 47 -19.13 -8.39 -28.43
C LEU A 47 -17.76 -8.09 -27.83
N ASN A 48 -17.58 -8.34 -26.55
CA ASN A 48 -16.25 -8.18 -25.91
C ASN A 48 -15.27 -9.31 -26.34
N LYS A 49 -15.22 -9.59 -27.66
CA LYS A 49 -14.41 -10.66 -28.25
C LYS A 49 -13.44 -10.11 -29.26
N GLY A 50 -12.19 -10.43 -29.10
CA GLY A 50 -11.12 -10.10 -30.05
C GLY A 50 -9.92 -11.02 -29.82
N VAL A 51 -9.11 -11.16 -30.86
CA VAL A 51 -7.87 -11.94 -30.86
C VAL A 51 -6.78 -11.17 -31.60
N LEU A 52 -5.54 -11.58 -31.41
CA LEU A 52 -4.42 -11.15 -32.23
C LEU A 52 -4.12 -12.25 -33.27
N SER A 53 -3.70 -11.84 -34.48
CA SER A 53 -3.14 -12.80 -35.42
C SER A 53 -1.85 -13.41 -34.89
N ASN A 54 -1.58 -14.68 -35.24
CA ASN A 54 -0.34 -15.36 -34.90
C ASN A 54 0.84 -14.88 -35.77
N ASN A 55 2.01 -15.50 -35.64
CA ASN A 55 3.22 -15.12 -36.40
C ASN A 55 3.05 -15.24 -37.93
N ASP A 56 2.14 -16.08 -38.40
CA ASP A 56 1.84 -16.29 -39.83
C ASP A 56 0.61 -15.47 -40.28
N GLY A 57 0.16 -14.51 -39.44
CA GLY A 57 -0.98 -13.66 -39.72
C GLY A 57 -2.35 -14.33 -39.55
N PHE A 58 -2.45 -15.61 -39.14
CA PHE A 58 -3.73 -16.29 -38.96
C PHE A 58 -4.39 -15.95 -37.63
N TYR A 59 -5.74 -15.94 -37.62
CA TYR A 59 -6.53 -15.73 -36.42
C TYR A 59 -7.71 -16.72 -36.33
N THR A 60 -8.17 -17.00 -35.13
CA THR A 60 -9.35 -17.80 -34.82
C THR A 60 -10.13 -17.20 -33.67
N ILE A 61 -11.42 -16.91 -33.86
CA ILE A 61 -12.34 -16.48 -32.81
C ILE A 61 -13.41 -17.54 -32.66
N THR A 62 -13.45 -18.20 -31.55
CA THR A 62 -14.43 -19.26 -31.24
C THR A 62 -15.62 -18.72 -30.43
N LYS A 63 -16.72 -19.48 -30.40
CA LYS A 63 -17.95 -19.14 -29.64
C LYS A 63 -18.50 -17.78 -30.01
N VAL A 64 -18.62 -17.47 -31.29
CA VAL A 64 -19.29 -16.28 -31.80
C VAL A 64 -20.79 -16.59 -31.90
N PRO A 65 -21.68 -15.84 -31.22
CA PRO A 65 -23.12 -16.05 -31.29
C PRO A 65 -23.65 -15.98 -32.73
N GLU A 66 -24.77 -16.63 -33.01
CA GLU A 66 -25.49 -16.44 -34.27
C GLU A 66 -25.94 -15.01 -34.44
N GLY A 67 -25.94 -14.54 -35.70
CA GLY A 67 -26.35 -13.18 -36.06
C GLY A 67 -25.33 -12.43 -36.90
N LYS A 68 -25.64 -11.16 -37.15
CA LYS A 68 -24.76 -10.24 -37.90
C LYS A 68 -23.73 -9.60 -36.99
N HIS A 69 -22.47 -9.75 -37.34
CA HIS A 69 -21.35 -9.20 -36.57
C HIS A 69 -20.45 -8.34 -37.47
N LYS A 70 -19.97 -7.21 -36.93
CA LYS A 70 -18.98 -6.38 -37.62
C LYS A 70 -17.61 -6.69 -37.05
N LEU A 71 -16.73 -7.25 -37.88
CA LEU A 71 -15.30 -7.42 -37.57
C LEU A 71 -14.57 -6.15 -37.93
N VAL A 72 -13.66 -5.75 -37.07
CA VAL A 72 -12.72 -4.65 -37.29
C VAL A 72 -11.31 -5.18 -37.11
N VAL A 73 -10.46 -4.95 -38.10
CA VAL A 73 -9.05 -5.35 -38.05
C VAL A 73 -8.17 -4.11 -38.14
N SER A 74 -7.18 -4.06 -37.26
CA SER A 74 -6.21 -2.95 -37.18
C SER A 74 -4.80 -3.46 -36.87
N PHE A 75 -3.81 -2.78 -37.43
CA PHE A 75 -2.40 -3.03 -37.18
C PHE A 75 -1.62 -1.70 -37.20
N ILE A 76 -0.60 -1.56 -36.36
CA ILE A 76 0.17 -0.30 -36.26
C ILE A 76 0.84 0.01 -37.59
N GLY A 77 0.60 1.22 -38.11
CA GLY A 77 1.14 1.64 -39.40
C GLY A 77 0.24 1.32 -40.60
N TYR A 78 -0.91 0.67 -40.41
CA TYR A 78 -1.84 0.24 -41.46
C TYR A 78 -3.26 0.80 -41.26
N GLY A 79 -3.94 1.07 -42.36
CA GLY A 79 -5.34 1.51 -42.35
C GLY A 79 -6.28 0.43 -41.81
N THR A 80 -7.14 0.80 -40.88
CA THR A 80 -8.15 -0.07 -40.29
C THR A 80 -9.16 -0.53 -41.33
N ARG A 81 -9.49 -1.82 -41.36
CA ARG A 81 -10.52 -2.42 -42.19
C ARG A 81 -11.62 -3.03 -41.37
N SER A 82 -12.84 -2.99 -41.89
CA SER A 82 -13.97 -3.68 -41.28
C SER A 82 -14.81 -4.43 -42.30
N LYS A 83 -15.42 -5.55 -41.87
CA LYS A 83 -16.31 -6.35 -42.67
C LYS A 83 -17.46 -6.89 -41.82
N THR A 84 -18.66 -6.79 -42.32
CA THR A 84 -19.85 -7.39 -41.66
C THR A 84 -20.03 -8.82 -42.15
N ILE A 85 -20.22 -9.72 -41.21
CA ILE A 85 -20.44 -11.15 -41.44
C ILE A 85 -21.73 -11.59 -40.77
N GLU A 86 -22.25 -12.71 -41.15
CA GLU A 86 -23.43 -13.34 -40.54
C GLU A 86 -23.12 -14.82 -40.22
N ILE A 87 -23.23 -15.16 -38.94
CA ILE A 87 -23.16 -16.54 -38.45
C ILE A 87 -24.56 -17.13 -38.46
N LYS A 88 -24.75 -18.22 -39.16
CA LYS A 88 -26.02 -18.94 -39.29
C LYS A 88 -25.83 -20.39 -38.87
N GLU A 89 -26.90 -21.05 -38.48
CA GLU A 89 -26.88 -22.47 -38.12
C GLU A 89 -26.33 -23.38 -39.24
N GLU A 90 -26.58 -23.00 -40.49
CA GLU A 90 -26.12 -23.70 -41.68
C GLU A 90 -24.62 -23.43 -42.00
N ASN A 91 -24.02 -22.34 -41.43
CA ASN A 91 -22.66 -21.95 -41.70
C ASN A 91 -21.99 -21.39 -40.42
N ARG A 92 -21.67 -22.30 -39.50
CA ARG A 92 -21.05 -21.93 -38.22
C ARG A 92 -19.55 -21.65 -38.33
N ASN A 93 -18.87 -22.05 -39.40
CA ASN A 93 -17.48 -21.80 -39.66
C ASN A 93 -17.31 -20.82 -40.80
N VAL A 94 -16.97 -19.58 -40.48
CA VAL A 94 -16.80 -18.51 -41.47
C VAL A 94 -15.34 -18.15 -41.56
N GLN A 95 -14.79 -18.17 -42.80
CA GLN A 95 -13.41 -17.75 -43.06
C GLN A 95 -13.39 -16.36 -43.68
N ILE A 96 -12.65 -15.43 -43.08
CA ILE A 96 -12.54 -14.05 -43.56
C ILE A 96 -11.08 -13.60 -43.52
N ASN A 97 -10.56 -13.25 -44.68
CA ASN A 97 -9.20 -12.70 -44.80
C ASN A 97 -9.27 -11.16 -44.94
N PHE A 98 -8.27 -10.50 -44.37
CA PHE A 98 -8.11 -9.05 -44.44
C PHE A 98 -6.76 -8.72 -45.05
N GLN A 99 -6.78 -7.78 -46.01
CA GLN A 99 -5.59 -7.17 -46.53
C GLN A 99 -5.56 -5.70 -46.11
N LEU A 100 -4.51 -5.30 -45.36
CA LEU A 100 -4.33 -3.95 -44.87
C LEU A 100 -3.34 -3.17 -45.74
N LYS A 101 -3.56 -1.87 -45.90
CA LYS A 101 -2.69 -0.96 -46.66
C LYS A 101 -1.96 -0.07 -45.66
N GLU A 102 -0.67 0.12 -45.84
CA GLU A 102 0.09 1.09 -45.05
C GLU A 102 -0.50 2.50 -45.18
N THR A 103 -0.61 3.18 -44.05
CA THR A 103 -1.02 4.59 -44.01
C THR A 103 -0.15 5.34 -43.01
N VAL A 104 0.24 6.56 -43.40
CA VAL A 104 1.02 7.50 -42.59
C VAL A 104 0.10 8.35 -41.68
N GLU A 105 -1.20 8.10 -41.70
CA GLU A 105 -2.13 8.84 -40.86
C GLU A 105 -2.16 8.31 -39.42
N ASN A 106 -2.12 9.26 -38.48
CA ASN A 106 -2.34 9.02 -37.06
C ASN A 106 -3.65 8.24 -36.88
N LEU A 107 -3.53 6.98 -36.52
CA LEU A 107 -4.65 6.14 -36.15
C LEU A 107 -5.30 6.69 -34.88
N ASP A 108 -6.49 7.26 -35.03
CA ASP A 108 -7.44 7.26 -33.92
C ASP A 108 -7.67 5.79 -33.56
N GLY A 109 -6.97 5.37 -32.51
CA GLY A 109 -6.88 3.96 -32.15
C GLY A 109 -8.26 3.35 -32.00
N VAL A 110 -8.51 2.26 -32.70
CA VAL A 110 -9.53 1.31 -32.30
C VAL A 110 -9.07 0.75 -30.96
N THR A 111 -9.51 1.38 -29.91
CA THR A 111 -9.26 0.94 -28.55
C THR A 111 -10.02 -0.36 -28.38
N VAL A 112 -9.34 -1.49 -28.36
CA VAL A 112 -9.86 -2.69 -27.71
C VAL A 112 -10.18 -2.26 -26.29
N LYS A 113 -11.43 -2.07 -25.96
CA LYS A 113 -11.89 -1.69 -24.61
C LYS A 113 -11.83 -2.93 -23.70
N GLY A 114 -10.64 -3.46 -23.49
CA GLY A 114 -10.37 -4.21 -22.29
C GLY A 114 -10.41 -3.21 -21.12
N LYS A 115 -11.09 -3.56 -20.03
CA LYS A 115 -11.02 -2.75 -18.80
C LYS A 115 -9.54 -2.65 -18.40
N THR A 116 -9.05 -1.45 -18.13
CA THR A 116 -7.71 -1.31 -17.53
C THR A 116 -7.67 -2.03 -16.19
N HIS A 117 -6.49 -2.43 -15.72
CA HIS A 117 -6.35 -3.06 -14.40
C HIS A 117 -7.01 -2.21 -13.30
N LYS A 118 -6.82 -0.90 -13.35
CA LYS A 118 -7.50 0.07 -12.47
C LYS A 118 -9.02 -0.10 -12.51
N THR A 119 -9.63 0.00 -13.68
CA THR A 119 -11.09 -0.13 -13.83
C THR A 119 -11.58 -1.53 -13.44
N ALA A 120 -10.82 -2.57 -13.75
CA ALA A 120 -11.17 -3.94 -13.38
C ALA A 120 -11.19 -4.13 -11.85
N LEU A 121 -10.22 -3.57 -11.12
CA LEU A 121 -10.16 -3.60 -9.66
C LEU A 121 -11.31 -2.80 -9.05
N GLU A 122 -11.46 -1.54 -9.46
CA GLU A 122 -12.44 -0.58 -8.91
C GLU A 122 -13.90 -0.93 -9.22
N THR A 123 -14.14 -1.95 -10.04
CA THR A 123 -15.51 -2.44 -10.38
C THR A 123 -15.80 -3.85 -9.88
N LYS A 124 -15.02 -4.38 -8.92
CA LYS A 124 -15.26 -5.70 -8.31
C LYS A 124 -16.23 -5.71 -7.12
N GLY A 125 -16.74 -4.55 -6.73
CA GLY A 125 -17.66 -4.41 -5.59
C GLY A 125 -17.01 -3.96 -4.29
N PHE A 126 -15.71 -4.12 -4.14
CA PHE A 126 -14.95 -3.57 -3.01
C PHE A 126 -14.82 -2.06 -3.12
N SER A 127 -14.75 -1.36 -1.97
CA SER A 127 -14.29 0.02 -1.94
C SER A 127 -12.77 0.03 -2.14
N ALA A 128 -12.34 0.07 -3.41
CA ALA A 128 -10.94 -0.08 -3.77
C ALA A 128 -10.48 0.96 -4.78
N ASN A 129 -9.22 1.38 -4.64
CA ASN A 129 -8.53 2.24 -5.60
C ASN A 129 -7.26 1.54 -6.10
N SER A 130 -6.93 1.72 -7.37
CA SER A 130 -5.65 1.32 -7.95
C SER A 130 -4.85 2.53 -8.38
N ILE A 131 -3.64 2.66 -7.85
CA ILE A 131 -2.73 3.77 -8.10
C ILE A 131 -1.65 3.27 -9.04
N GLU A 132 -1.56 3.87 -10.23
CA GLU A 132 -0.48 3.59 -11.18
C GLU A 132 0.76 4.41 -10.83
N THR A 133 1.93 3.77 -10.76
CA THR A 133 3.16 4.41 -10.30
C THR A 133 4.02 4.98 -11.43
N LYS A 134 3.66 4.72 -12.68
CA LYS A 134 4.47 5.03 -13.86
C LYS A 134 4.92 6.51 -13.93
N GLU A 135 4.04 7.46 -13.64
CA GLU A 135 4.39 8.89 -13.66
C GLU A 135 5.19 9.29 -12.41
N ALA A 136 4.83 8.76 -11.24
CA ALA A 136 5.55 9.01 -9.99
C ALA A 136 6.99 8.49 -10.03
N ALA A 137 7.23 7.37 -10.71
CA ALA A 137 8.56 6.80 -10.90
C ALA A 137 9.53 7.74 -11.62
N LEU A 138 9.02 8.64 -12.47
CA LEU A 138 9.80 9.61 -13.22
C LEU A 138 10.10 10.89 -12.44
N ARG A 139 9.42 11.14 -11.32
CA ARG A 139 9.49 12.34 -10.50
C ARG A 139 10.13 12.04 -9.14
N SER A 140 10.51 13.10 -8.42
CA SER A 140 10.96 13.00 -7.02
C SER A 140 9.77 12.92 -6.06
N ILE A 141 8.96 11.86 -6.21
CA ILE A 141 7.78 11.56 -5.40
C ILE A 141 8.06 10.29 -4.61
N GLN A 142 7.78 10.32 -3.31
CA GLN A 142 7.82 9.14 -2.45
C GLN A 142 6.55 8.30 -2.61
N THR A 143 6.63 7.02 -2.30
CA THR A 143 5.48 6.12 -2.33
C THR A 143 4.38 6.58 -1.37
N ASN A 144 4.74 7.13 -0.20
CA ASN A 144 3.82 7.70 0.78
C ASN A 144 3.06 8.92 0.23
N GLU A 145 3.74 9.82 -0.47
CA GLU A 145 3.08 10.98 -1.09
C GLU A 145 2.06 10.56 -2.14
N LEU A 146 2.37 9.51 -2.90
CA LEU A 146 1.47 8.97 -3.90
C LEU A 146 0.20 8.38 -3.27
N LEU A 147 0.33 7.69 -2.14
CA LEU A 147 -0.80 7.20 -1.35
C LEU A 147 -1.68 8.34 -0.83
N ASN A 148 -1.08 9.43 -0.34
CA ASN A 148 -1.80 10.59 0.19
C ASN A 148 -2.64 11.33 -0.87
N THR A 149 -2.44 11.07 -2.16
CA THR A 149 -3.29 11.60 -3.24
C THR A 149 -4.58 10.77 -3.45
N THR A 150 -4.75 9.67 -2.74
CA THR A 150 -5.88 8.74 -2.92
C THR A 150 -7.01 9.09 -1.97
N VAL A 151 -8.24 9.08 -2.47
CA VAL A 151 -9.43 9.39 -1.68
C VAL A 151 -9.57 8.44 -0.49
N GLY A 152 -9.85 8.99 0.71
CA GLY A 152 -10.01 8.21 1.94
C GLY A 152 -8.72 7.67 2.54
N VAL A 153 -7.56 8.03 1.98
CA VAL A 153 -6.24 7.74 2.52
C VAL A 153 -5.64 9.00 3.10
N LYS A 154 -5.18 8.95 4.33
CA LYS A 154 -4.38 10.00 4.96
C LYS A 154 -3.08 9.40 5.46
N ILE A 155 -1.99 10.04 5.08
CA ILE A 155 -0.66 9.73 5.57
C ILE A 155 -0.26 10.79 6.57
N ARG A 156 0.11 10.38 7.78
CA ARG A 156 0.71 11.25 8.80
C ARG A 156 2.18 10.87 8.95
N GLN A 157 3.05 11.83 8.83
CA GLN A 157 4.49 11.64 8.87
C GLN A 157 5.13 12.58 9.89
N ASN A 158 5.89 12.03 10.83
CA ASN A 158 6.48 12.76 11.95
C ASN A 158 7.80 13.46 11.60
N GLY A 159 7.86 14.18 10.49
CA GLY A 159 9.05 14.92 10.09
C GLY A 159 9.44 14.77 8.63
N GLY A 160 10.75 14.68 8.36
CA GLY A 160 11.33 14.55 7.04
C GLY A 160 11.36 13.13 6.49
N LEU A 161 12.23 12.89 5.53
CA LEU A 161 12.43 11.56 4.95
C LEU A 161 12.83 10.56 6.04
N GLY A 162 12.25 9.37 6.04
CA GLY A 162 12.56 8.29 6.99
C GLY A 162 11.88 8.40 8.36
N SER A 163 11.26 9.54 8.69
CA SER A 163 10.50 9.66 9.94
C SER A 163 9.31 8.69 9.97
N ASN A 164 8.84 8.39 11.18
CA ASN A 164 7.72 7.48 11.40
C ASN A 164 6.49 7.91 10.61
N VAL A 165 5.84 6.95 9.96
CA VAL A 165 4.66 7.17 9.10
C VAL A 165 3.50 6.31 9.56
N GLU A 166 2.37 6.95 9.72
CA GLU A 166 1.11 6.31 10.02
C GLU A 166 0.15 6.38 8.82
N TYR A 167 -0.38 5.24 8.44
CA TYR A 167 -1.31 5.08 7.32
C TYR A 167 -2.73 4.97 7.85
N SER A 168 -3.61 5.85 7.40
CA SER A 168 -5.01 5.84 7.80
C SER A 168 -5.92 5.60 6.60
N LEU A 169 -6.86 4.68 6.75
CA LEU A 169 -7.93 4.40 5.81
C LEU A 169 -9.27 4.67 6.49
N ASN A 170 -10.01 5.66 6.01
CA ASN A 170 -11.27 6.10 6.61
C ASN A 170 -11.17 6.37 8.13
N GLY A 171 -10.05 6.95 8.57
CA GLY A 171 -9.76 7.30 9.96
C GLY A 171 -9.19 6.18 10.81
N LEU A 172 -9.19 4.95 10.36
CA LEU A 172 -8.55 3.83 11.05
C LEU A 172 -7.09 3.73 10.64
N SER A 173 -6.20 3.66 11.60
CA SER A 173 -4.75 3.73 11.39
C SER A 173 -3.98 2.67 12.20
N GLY A 174 -2.65 2.71 12.13
CA GLY A 174 -1.77 1.78 12.82
C GLY A 174 -2.01 0.35 12.38
N SER A 175 -2.07 -0.58 13.33
CA SER A 175 -2.29 -2.02 13.07
C SER A 175 -3.69 -2.35 12.48
N SER A 176 -4.61 -1.36 12.43
CA SER A 176 -5.90 -1.52 11.75
C SER A 176 -5.78 -1.55 10.23
N VAL A 177 -4.65 -1.13 9.66
CA VAL A 177 -4.35 -1.12 8.24
C VAL A 177 -3.24 -2.11 7.94
N SER A 178 -3.52 -3.15 7.17
CA SER A 178 -2.48 -4.09 6.73
C SER A 178 -1.82 -3.60 5.45
N ILE A 179 -0.48 -3.66 5.41
CA ILE A 179 0.30 -3.33 4.22
C ILE A 179 1.01 -4.59 3.73
N PHE A 180 0.96 -4.83 2.43
CA PHE A 180 1.53 -5.99 1.79
C PHE A 180 2.46 -5.61 0.64
N ILE A 181 3.48 -6.43 0.41
CA ILE A 181 4.29 -6.45 -0.82
C ILE A 181 4.03 -7.78 -1.52
N ASP A 182 3.39 -7.76 -2.69
CA ASP A 182 2.92 -8.96 -3.40
C ASP A 182 2.13 -9.93 -2.49
N GLY A 183 1.36 -9.37 -1.54
CA GLY A 183 0.55 -10.09 -0.57
C GLY A 183 1.29 -10.67 0.64
N ILE A 184 2.59 -10.47 0.79
CA ILE A 184 3.34 -10.75 2.02
C ILE A 184 3.25 -9.53 2.94
N PRO A 185 2.93 -9.69 4.24
CA PRO A 185 2.88 -8.57 5.17
C PRO A 185 4.20 -7.79 5.20
N ILE A 186 4.14 -6.46 5.13
CA ILE A 186 5.34 -5.61 5.12
C ILE A 186 6.13 -5.73 6.43
N SER A 187 5.47 -6.08 7.53
CA SER A 187 6.10 -6.35 8.82
C SER A 187 7.16 -7.45 8.76
N ILE A 188 7.09 -8.38 7.81
CA ILE A 188 8.11 -9.41 7.60
C ILE A 188 9.41 -8.80 7.07
N TYR A 189 9.33 -7.74 6.25
CA TYR A 189 10.51 -7.06 5.70
C TYR A 189 11.20 -6.13 6.71
N GLY A 190 10.48 -5.67 7.74
CA GLY A 190 11.02 -4.78 8.77
C GLY A 190 11.02 -3.29 8.37
N SER A 191 11.54 -2.44 9.26
CA SER A 191 11.58 -0.99 9.08
C SER A 191 12.52 -0.56 7.95
N SER A 192 13.62 -1.27 7.75
CA SER A 192 14.60 -0.95 6.70
C SER A 192 14.09 -1.15 5.26
N PHE A 193 12.98 -1.87 5.08
CA PHE A 193 12.35 -2.10 3.78
C PHE A 193 10.85 -1.78 3.86
N ASN A 194 10.53 -0.50 3.91
CA ASN A 194 9.18 0.03 4.10
C ASN A 194 8.78 1.01 2.97
N LEU A 195 7.61 1.65 3.08
CA LEU A 195 7.12 2.58 2.04
C LEU A 195 7.89 3.91 1.98
N ASN A 196 8.69 4.26 3.00
CA ASN A 196 9.62 5.40 2.94
C ASN A 196 10.82 5.08 2.06
N SER A 197 11.28 3.83 2.08
CA SER A 197 12.50 3.39 1.40
C SER A 197 12.24 2.90 -0.03
N ILE A 198 11.11 2.21 -0.29
CA ILE A 198 10.80 1.62 -1.59
C ILE A 198 10.40 2.69 -2.62
N PRO A 199 11.17 2.89 -3.70
CA PRO A 199 10.85 3.89 -4.71
C PRO A 199 9.69 3.45 -5.62
N PRO A 200 8.86 4.39 -6.13
CA PRO A 200 7.77 4.07 -7.07
C PRO A 200 8.21 3.32 -8.33
N SER A 201 9.48 3.39 -8.72
CA SER A 201 10.02 2.67 -9.89
C SER A 201 10.09 1.14 -9.71
N MET A 202 10.11 0.63 -8.48
CA MET A 202 10.01 -0.80 -8.19
C MET A 202 8.57 -1.30 -8.26
N ILE A 203 7.61 -0.41 -8.15
CA ILE A 203 6.19 -0.71 -7.97
C ILE A 203 5.47 -0.62 -9.31
N LYS A 204 4.68 -1.63 -9.66
CA LYS A 204 3.81 -1.65 -10.85
C LYS A 204 2.53 -0.86 -10.60
N ASN A 205 1.88 -1.13 -9.48
CA ASN A 205 0.69 -0.43 -8.99
C ASN A 205 0.51 -0.67 -7.49
N ILE A 206 -0.26 0.21 -6.86
CA ILE A 206 -0.67 0.05 -5.46
C ILE A 206 -2.17 -0.16 -5.45
N GLU A 207 -2.63 -1.19 -4.75
CA GLU A 207 -4.03 -1.49 -4.53
C GLU A 207 -4.41 -1.09 -3.10
N VAL A 208 -5.42 -0.26 -2.95
CA VAL A 208 -5.92 0.21 -1.66
C VAL A 208 -7.35 -0.30 -1.50
N TYR A 209 -7.58 -1.13 -0.50
CA TYR A 209 -8.90 -1.65 -0.12
C TYR A 209 -9.33 -1.03 1.20
N LYS A 210 -10.53 -0.43 1.26
CA LYS A 210 -11.01 0.30 2.42
C LYS A 210 -12.15 -0.43 3.11
N GLY A 211 -11.92 -0.78 4.37
CA GLY A 211 -12.86 -1.50 5.23
C GLY A 211 -13.00 -2.98 4.93
N VAL A 212 -13.40 -3.34 3.72
CA VAL A 212 -13.59 -4.74 3.30
C VAL A 212 -12.43 -5.21 2.46
N VAL A 213 -11.73 -6.25 2.92
CA VAL A 213 -10.52 -6.77 2.27
C VAL A 213 -10.81 -8.11 1.62
N PRO A 214 -10.49 -8.26 0.30
CA PRO A 214 -10.72 -9.51 -0.41
C PRO A 214 -10.11 -10.73 0.27
N GLY A 215 -10.82 -11.85 0.26
CA GLY A 215 -10.35 -13.10 0.85
C GLY A 215 -8.98 -13.56 0.31
N HIS A 216 -8.66 -13.26 -0.94
CA HIS A 216 -7.37 -13.64 -1.51
C HIS A 216 -6.16 -12.93 -0.87
N LEU A 217 -6.33 -11.79 -0.21
CA LEU A 217 -5.27 -11.16 0.59
C LEU A 217 -5.14 -11.77 1.98
N SER A 218 -6.18 -12.48 2.47
CA SER A 218 -6.17 -13.13 3.79
C SER A 218 -5.63 -12.22 4.88
N SER A 219 -6.20 -11.00 4.96
CA SER A 219 -5.78 -9.95 5.89
C SER A 219 -6.55 -10.03 7.21
N ASP A 220 -5.88 -9.65 8.29
CA ASP A 220 -6.46 -9.42 9.62
C ASP A 220 -6.72 -7.93 9.90
N ALA A 221 -6.84 -7.07 8.88
CA ALA A 221 -7.13 -5.65 9.03
C ALA A 221 -8.61 -5.36 9.16
N ILE A 222 -8.97 -4.39 10.00
CA ILE A 222 -10.35 -3.87 10.16
C ILE A 222 -10.56 -2.54 9.41
N GLY A 223 -9.52 -1.76 9.21
CA GLY A 223 -9.54 -0.49 8.47
C GLY A 223 -9.39 -0.67 6.96
N GLY A 224 -8.72 -1.72 6.54
CA GLY A 224 -8.45 -2.00 5.13
C GLY A 224 -7.04 -2.48 4.86
N ALA A 225 -6.68 -2.57 3.59
CA ALA A 225 -5.37 -3.06 3.17
C ALA A 225 -4.76 -2.25 2.03
N ILE A 226 -3.44 -2.10 2.05
CA ILE A 226 -2.63 -1.53 0.98
C ILE A 226 -1.74 -2.65 0.44
N ASN A 227 -1.87 -3.01 -0.83
CA ASN A 227 -1.04 -4.04 -1.46
C ASN A 227 -0.13 -3.41 -2.53
N ILE A 228 1.15 -3.46 -2.30
CA ILE A 228 2.20 -3.01 -3.22
C ILE A 228 2.48 -4.14 -4.20
N VAL A 229 2.13 -3.95 -5.46
CA VAL A 229 2.39 -4.94 -6.51
C VAL A 229 3.67 -4.58 -7.23
N LEU A 230 4.67 -5.44 -7.17
CA LEU A 230 5.96 -5.24 -7.83
C LEU A 230 5.92 -5.63 -9.32
N HIS A 231 6.91 -5.18 -10.10
CA HIS A 231 7.03 -5.57 -11.50
C HIS A 231 7.35 -7.06 -11.68
N GLU A 232 6.61 -7.73 -12.57
CA GLU A 232 6.68 -9.18 -12.79
C GLU A 232 7.93 -9.65 -13.57
N GLY A 233 8.63 -8.75 -14.27
CA GLY A 233 9.83 -9.11 -15.05
C GLY A 233 9.58 -9.82 -16.38
N GLY A 234 8.38 -9.70 -16.95
CA GLY A 234 8.01 -10.35 -18.21
C GLY A 234 8.66 -9.77 -19.49
N LYS A 235 9.32 -8.60 -19.39
CA LYS A 235 9.98 -7.89 -20.51
C LYS A 235 11.33 -7.35 -20.05
N ASN A 236 12.27 -7.26 -20.98
CA ASN A 236 13.57 -6.64 -20.74
C ASN A 236 13.37 -5.14 -20.52
N ASN A 237 13.82 -4.67 -19.38
CA ASN A 237 13.79 -3.26 -19.02
C ASN A 237 14.91 -2.93 -18.04
N LEU A 238 15.35 -1.69 -18.08
CA LEU A 238 16.25 -1.11 -17.10
C LEU A 238 15.81 0.31 -16.83
N ASN A 239 15.64 0.65 -15.57
CA ASN A 239 15.37 2.01 -15.11
C ASN A 239 16.39 2.35 -14.02
N ALA A 240 17.18 3.39 -14.26
CA ALA A 240 18.10 3.94 -13.28
C ALA A 240 17.76 5.40 -13.04
N SER A 241 17.82 5.87 -11.82
CA SER A 241 17.57 7.28 -11.54
C SER A 241 18.42 7.79 -10.39
N ILE A 242 18.69 9.08 -10.44
CA ILE A 242 19.30 9.86 -9.37
C ILE A 242 18.50 11.12 -9.14
N SER A 243 18.19 11.43 -7.91
CA SER A 243 17.51 12.65 -7.46
C SER A 243 18.34 13.31 -6.38
N TYR A 244 18.49 14.63 -6.49
CA TYR A 244 19.13 15.44 -5.47
C TYR A 244 18.30 16.69 -5.19
N GLY A 245 18.25 17.13 -3.93
CA GLY A 245 17.42 18.27 -3.57
C GLY A 245 17.72 18.86 -2.21
N SER A 246 16.77 19.68 -1.73
CA SER A 246 16.82 20.34 -0.42
C SER A 246 17.09 19.35 0.70
N LEU A 247 17.66 19.83 1.81
CA LEU A 247 18.02 19.06 2.99
C LEU A 247 19.10 17.98 2.70
N ASN A 248 19.97 18.27 1.72
CA ASN A 248 20.97 17.31 1.25
C ASN A 248 20.37 15.95 0.86
N THR A 249 19.11 15.94 0.38
CA THR A 249 18.41 14.71 0.07
C THR A 249 18.95 14.11 -1.23
N LEU A 250 19.51 12.93 -1.13
CA LEU A 250 19.96 12.10 -2.26
C LEU A 250 19.11 10.83 -2.33
N GLN A 251 18.52 10.56 -3.48
CA GLN A 251 17.82 9.31 -3.74
C GLN A 251 18.29 8.71 -5.05
N THR A 252 18.77 7.48 -5.01
CA THR A 252 19.16 6.72 -6.19
C THR A 252 18.41 5.43 -6.25
N ASN A 253 18.05 5.01 -7.43
CA ASN A 253 17.44 3.70 -7.61
C ASN A 253 17.80 3.09 -8.97
N LEU A 254 17.84 1.76 -8.96
CA LEU A 254 18.04 0.90 -10.10
C LEU A 254 16.97 -0.18 -10.07
N ASN A 255 16.28 -0.38 -11.17
CA ASN A 255 15.31 -1.46 -11.30
C ASN A 255 15.40 -2.03 -12.71
N GLY A 256 15.54 -3.34 -12.85
CA GLY A 256 15.65 -3.99 -14.14
C GLY A 256 15.24 -5.44 -14.14
N ALA A 257 14.85 -5.89 -15.32
CA ALA A 257 14.58 -7.28 -15.60
C ALA A 257 15.18 -7.66 -16.95
N TYR A 258 15.78 -8.83 -17.00
CA TYR A 258 16.24 -9.48 -18.21
C TYR A 258 15.57 -10.83 -18.35
N ARG A 259 14.99 -11.09 -19.52
CA ARG A 259 14.37 -12.37 -19.85
C ARG A 259 14.94 -12.92 -21.16
N ALA A 260 15.52 -14.11 -21.10
CA ALA A 260 15.95 -14.85 -22.28
C ALA A 260 14.73 -15.49 -22.96
N GLU A 261 14.38 -15.05 -24.16
CA GLU A 261 13.15 -15.46 -24.86
C GLU A 261 13.02 -16.96 -25.06
N LYS A 262 14.10 -17.64 -25.44
CA LYS A 262 14.09 -19.08 -25.76
C LYS A 262 13.93 -19.98 -24.53
N SER A 263 14.60 -19.66 -23.44
CA SER A 263 14.60 -20.48 -22.22
C SER A 263 13.58 -20.04 -21.19
N GLY A 264 13.08 -18.81 -21.28
CA GLY A 264 12.27 -18.19 -20.23
C GLY A 264 13.08 -17.83 -18.99
N PHE A 265 14.40 -18.05 -18.97
CA PHE A 265 15.26 -17.64 -17.86
C PHE A 265 15.13 -16.14 -17.64
N THR A 266 14.91 -15.76 -16.40
CA THR A 266 14.63 -14.36 -16.04
C THR A 266 15.46 -13.97 -14.83
N LEU A 267 16.12 -12.82 -14.92
CA LEU A 267 16.81 -12.15 -13.83
C LEU A 267 16.08 -10.85 -13.53
N LYS A 268 15.78 -10.59 -12.26
CA LYS A 268 15.23 -9.31 -11.77
C LYS A 268 16.14 -8.77 -10.69
N ALA A 269 16.41 -7.47 -10.75
CA ALA A 269 17.16 -6.79 -9.70
C ALA A 269 16.60 -5.39 -9.48
N SER A 270 16.49 -5.02 -8.22
CA SER A 270 16.10 -3.67 -7.80
C SER A 270 16.97 -3.25 -6.63
N ALA A 271 17.45 -2.01 -6.63
CA ALA A 271 18.22 -1.43 -5.54
C ALA A 271 17.84 0.04 -5.35
N PHE A 272 17.95 0.51 -4.13
CA PHE A 272 17.76 1.91 -3.80
C PHE A 272 18.74 2.36 -2.73
N HIS A 273 19.02 3.66 -2.72
CA HIS A 273 19.71 4.34 -1.63
C HIS A 273 19.06 5.70 -1.42
N ASN A 274 18.68 5.99 -0.19
CA ASN A 274 18.10 7.24 0.24
C ASN A 274 18.95 7.84 1.36
N TYR A 275 19.13 9.15 1.30
CA TYR A 275 19.82 9.92 2.33
C TYR A 275 19.16 11.30 2.46
N SER A 276 19.05 11.83 3.67
CA SER A 276 18.68 13.22 3.95
C SER A 276 19.23 13.65 5.31
N ASP A 277 19.72 14.88 5.42
CA ASP A 277 20.07 15.47 6.71
C ASP A 277 18.82 15.87 7.52
N ASN A 278 17.68 16.06 6.86
CA ASN A 278 16.42 16.54 7.44
C ASN A 278 16.59 17.81 8.30
N ASP A 279 17.57 18.64 7.99
CA ASP A 279 17.98 19.84 8.75
C ASP A 279 17.11 21.07 8.46
N TYR A 280 15.80 20.87 8.21
CA TYR A 280 14.89 21.97 7.90
C TYR A 280 14.63 22.89 9.08
N LYS A 281 14.20 24.11 8.79
CA LYS A 281 13.81 25.11 9.79
C LYS A 281 12.52 24.72 10.48
N ILE A 282 12.52 24.87 11.80
CA ILE A 282 11.36 24.68 12.66
C ILE A 282 11.17 25.88 13.58
N SER A 283 9.92 26.08 13.98
CA SER A 283 9.52 27.07 14.95
C SER A 283 8.22 26.61 15.64
N GLY A 284 7.89 27.18 16.75
CA GLY A 284 6.65 26.82 17.45
C GLY A 284 6.77 27.05 18.95
N ARG A 285 5.71 26.74 19.66
CA ARG A 285 5.61 27.01 21.10
C ARG A 285 6.65 26.26 21.92
N THR A 286 7.00 25.03 21.52
CA THR A 286 7.96 24.17 22.20
C THR A 286 9.38 24.33 21.67
N ILE A 287 9.58 25.10 20.59
CA ILE A 287 10.90 25.37 20.00
C ILE A 287 11.50 26.58 20.69
N VAL A 288 12.19 26.34 21.81
CA VAL A 288 12.72 27.37 22.69
C VAL A 288 14.21 27.15 22.97
N ASP A 289 14.91 28.24 23.22
CA ASP A 289 16.18 28.22 23.93
C ASP A 289 15.90 28.41 25.42
N ILE A 290 16.63 27.71 26.27
CA ILE A 290 16.42 27.69 27.71
C ILE A 290 17.67 28.23 28.38
N ALA A 291 17.56 29.40 29.04
CA ALA A 291 18.62 30.01 29.79
C ALA A 291 18.86 29.22 31.10
N PRO A 292 20.07 29.35 31.74
CA PRO A 292 20.36 28.67 33.01
C PRO A 292 19.38 28.93 34.15
N ASN A 293 18.69 30.05 34.11
CA ASN A 293 17.63 30.43 35.09
C ASN A 293 16.23 29.82 34.71
N GLY A 294 16.16 28.91 33.75
CA GLY A 294 14.93 28.29 33.31
C GLY A 294 14.03 29.15 32.38
N VAL A 295 14.46 30.36 32.03
CA VAL A 295 13.69 31.24 31.13
C VAL A 295 13.71 30.65 29.72
N GLN A 296 12.51 30.40 29.17
CA GLN A 296 12.33 29.87 27.82
C GLN A 296 12.11 31.01 26.83
N THR A 297 12.91 31.07 25.78
CA THR A 297 12.81 32.08 24.72
C THR A 297 12.48 31.39 23.40
N PRO A 298 11.34 31.68 22.74
CA PRO A 298 11.03 31.11 21.43
C PRO A 298 12.11 31.44 20.39
N ILE A 299 12.52 30.43 19.64
CA ILE A 299 13.53 30.57 18.57
C ILE A 299 13.03 29.97 17.26
N VAL A 300 13.68 30.39 16.18
CA VAL A 300 13.61 29.68 14.88
C VAL A 300 14.94 29.00 14.68
N THR A 301 14.95 27.70 14.56
CA THR A 301 16.20 26.91 14.46
C THR A 301 16.09 25.85 13.36
N ARG A 302 17.18 25.11 13.15
CA ARG A 302 17.18 23.92 12.30
C ARG A 302 17.20 22.67 13.17
N ARG A 303 16.61 21.61 12.64
CA ARG A 303 16.79 20.26 13.20
C ARG A 303 18.27 19.85 13.09
N PHE A 304 18.75 19.04 14.02
CA PHE A 304 20.19 18.72 14.11
C PHE A 304 20.48 17.24 14.45
N ASN A 305 19.49 16.44 14.80
CA ASN A 305 19.60 15.01 15.06
C ASN A 305 18.42 14.27 14.43
N ASP A 306 18.34 14.37 13.08
CA ASP A 306 17.19 13.86 12.30
C ASP A 306 17.66 13.26 10.96
N ALA A 307 18.95 12.99 10.81
CA ALA A 307 19.49 12.41 9.59
C ALA A 307 18.96 11.00 9.35
N TYR A 308 18.70 10.71 8.09
CA TYR A 308 18.18 9.42 7.64
C TYR A 308 19.01 8.85 6.52
N ARG A 309 19.30 7.57 6.59
CA ARG A 309 19.92 6.79 5.52
C ARG A 309 19.24 5.45 5.40
N SER A 310 18.86 5.04 4.19
CA SER A 310 18.45 3.67 3.92
C SER A 310 19.02 3.17 2.61
N THR A 311 19.46 1.92 2.61
CA THR A 311 19.96 1.23 1.42
C THR A 311 19.33 -0.15 1.39
N GLY A 312 18.85 -0.55 0.23
CA GLY A 312 18.27 -1.88 0.11
C GLY A 312 18.07 -2.30 -1.32
N GLY A 313 17.68 -3.55 -1.47
CA GLY A 313 17.40 -4.10 -2.77
C GLY A 313 16.92 -5.54 -2.72
N MET A 314 16.50 -6.00 -3.89
CA MET A 314 16.00 -7.33 -4.13
C MET A 314 16.63 -7.87 -5.41
N ALA A 315 17.15 -9.07 -5.37
CA ALA A 315 17.65 -9.79 -6.54
C ALA A 315 16.95 -11.15 -6.64
N GLN A 316 16.42 -11.47 -7.81
CA GLN A 316 15.67 -12.69 -8.05
C GLN A 316 16.11 -13.32 -9.36
N VAL A 317 16.28 -14.63 -9.36
CA VAL A 317 16.60 -15.45 -10.54
C VAL A 317 15.54 -16.54 -10.67
N GLY A 318 15.15 -16.83 -11.90
CA GLY A 318 14.12 -17.83 -12.13
C GLY A 318 13.70 -17.95 -13.58
N PHE A 319 12.44 -18.28 -13.78
CA PHE A 319 11.86 -18.53 -15.08
C PHE A 319 10.47 -17.89 -15.20
N THR A 320 10.17 -17.33 -16.36
CA THR A 320 8.85 -16.78 -16.66
C THR A 320 8.32 -17.35 -17.97
N ASN A 321 7.00 -17.59 -17.99
CA ASN A 321 6.26 -18.08 -19.16
C ASN A 321 6.87 -19.36 -19.76
N VAL A 322 7.16 -20.34 -18.88
CA VAL A 322 7.60 -21.69 -19.26
C VAL A 322 6.47 -22.70 -19.05
N SER A 323 6.60 -23.90 -19.64
CA SER A 323 5.53 -24.92 -19.59
C SER A 323 5.12 -25.31 -18.16
N TRP A 324 6.08 -25.35 -17.24
CA TRP A 324 5.88 -25.77 -15.85
C TRP A 324 5.63 -24.61 -14.88
N ALA A 325 5.89 -23.36 -15.28
CA ALA A 325 5.65 -22.17 -14.43
C ALA A 325 5.33 -20.94 -15.28
N ASP A 326 4.34 -20.16 -14.87
CA ASP A 326 4.14 -18.82 -15.39
C ASP A 326 5.14 -17.87 -14.75
N GLN A 327 5.44 -18.09 -13.44
CA GLN A 327 6.53 -17.45 -12.71
C GLN A 327 7.14 -18.44 -11.70
N PHE A 328 8.44 -18.51 -11.70
CA PHE A 328 9.23 -19.17 -10.66
C PHE A 328 10.46 -18.34 -10.37
N PHE A 329 10.59 -17.88 -9.14
CA PHE A 329 11.74 -17.09 -8.70
C PHE A 329 12.25 -17.56 -7.35
N ILE A 330 13.56 -17.56 -7.22
CA ILE A 330 14.28 -17.60 -5.95
C ILE A 330 15.09 -16.31 -5.87
N GLY A 331 15.13 -15.69 -4.70
CA GLY A 331 15.84 -14.43 -4.56
C GLY A 331 16.19 -14.09 -3.13
N VAL A 332 16.84 -12.94 -3.01
CA VAL A 332 17.27 -12.36 -1.73
C VAL A 332 16.83 -10.90 -1.69
N THR A 333 16.32 -10.47 -0.53
CA THR A 333 16.11 -9.08 -0.18
C THR A 333 17.08 -8.73 0.94
N ALA A 334 17.81 -7.64 0.79
CA ALA A 334 18.67 -7.10 1.83
C ALA A 334 18.42 -5.61 1.99
N SER A 335 18.44 -5.12 3.22
CA SER A 335 18.25 -3.71 3.52
C SER A 335 18.92 -3.31 4.82
N ASP A 336 19.30 -2.03 4.91
CA ASP A 336 19.95 -1.37 6.04
C ASP A 336 19.34 0.01 6.19
N GLU A 337 19.10 0.46 7.42
CA GLU A 337 18.55 1.77 7.76
C GLU A 337 19.25 2.32 9.00
N TYR A 338 19.57 3.60 8.95
CA TYR A 338 20.02 4.41 10.08
C TYR A 338 19.13 5.64 10.18
N ASN A 339 18.62 5.91 11.38
CA ASN A 339 17.69 7.00 11.62
C ASN A 339 18.00 7.68 12.95
N GLU A 340 18.41 8.95 12.90
CA GLU A 340 18.56 9.79 14.08
C GLU A 340 17.19 10.20 14.62
N VAL A 341 17.05 10.26 15.92
CA VAL A 341 15.80 10.58 16.60
C VAL A 341 15.96 11.85 17.40
N GLN A 342 15.28 12.92 17.01
CA GLN A 342 15.38 14.23 17.65
C GLN A 342 14.30 14.49 18.71
N HIS A 343 13.21 13.74 18.72
CA HIS A 343 12.12 13.87 19.70
C HIS A 343 11.33 12.56 19.78
N GLY A 344 10.52 12.41 20.82
CA GLY A 344 9.60 11.30 20.98
C GLY A 344 8.35 11.44 20.07
N THR A 345 7.20 10.95 20.55
CA THR A 345 5.95 10.96 19.79
C THR A 345 5.49 12.36 19.36
N PHE A 346 5.83 13.37 20.15
CA PHE A 346 5.56 14.78 19.88
C PHE A 346 6.77 15.63 20.29
N VAL A 347 6.79 16.90 19.85
CA VAL A 347 7.91 17.81 20.13
C VAL A 347 7.73 18.47 21.50
N THR A 348 8.69 18.24 22.39
CA THR A 348 8.81 18.87 23.71
C THR A 348 9.83 20.02 23.66
N VAL A 349 10.08 20.68 24.79
CA VAL A 349 11.11 21.73 24.92
C VAL A 349 12.54 21.18 24.97
N SER A 350 12.71 19.90 25.20
CA SER A 350 14.00 19.20 25.28
C SER A 350 14.14 18.23 24.10
N PRO A 351 14.92 18.59 23.08
CA PRO A 351 15.20 17.69 21.96
C PRO A 351 16.25 16.66 22.33
N TYR A 352 16.23 15.51 21.63
CA TYR A 352 17.26 14.49 21.75
C TYR A 352 18.49 14.84 20.89
N LYS A 353 19.65 14.39 21.29
CA LYS A 353 20.89 14.46 20.52
C LYS A 353 21.75 13.22 20.80
N GLY A 354 22.14 12.54 19.74
CA GLY A 354 22.90 11.29 19.80
C GLY A 354 22.03 10.04 19.96
N ARG A 355 20.72 10.17 20.10
CA ARG A 355 19.77 9.04 20.02
C ARG A 355 19.58 8.63 18.57
N PHE A 356 19.63 7.31 18.28
CA PHE A 356 19.41 6.79 16.93
C PHE A 356 18.81 5.38 16.95
N LEU A 357 18.28 4.98 15.81
CA LEU A 357 17.80 3.64 15.49
C LEU A 357 18.57 3.09 14.30
N GLU A 358 18.96 1.83 14.37
CA GLU A 358 19.47 1.08 13.23
C GLU A 358 18.59 -0.13 12.97
N SER A 359 18.42 -0.49 11.72
CA SER A 359 17.65 -1.69 11.35
C SER A 359 18.25 -2.33 10.11
N ASP A 360 18.35 -3.64 10.13
CA ASP A 360 18.78 -4.42 8.97
C ASP A 360 17.86 -5.62 8.72
N ALA A 361 17.85 -6.09 7.49
CA ALA A 361 17.15 -7.30 7.12
C ALA A 361 17.90 -8.07 6.02
N LEU A 362 17.91 -9.38 6.13
CA LEU A 362 18.39 -10.31 5.10
C LEU A 362 17.40 -11.46 4.95
N LEU A 363 16.70 -11.49 3.82
CA LEU A 363 15.56 -12.37 3.60
C LEU A 363 15.73 -13.15 2.30
N ALA A 364 15.47 -14.44 2.34
CA ALA A 364 15.31 -15.29 1.16
C ALA A 364 13.86 -15.27 0.69
N ASN A 365 13.64 -15.23 -0.62
CA ASN A 365 12.31 -15.16 -1.24
C ASN A 365 12.12 -16.31 -2.21
N LEU A 366 10.92 -16.88 -2.26
CA LEU A 366 10.46 -17.86 -3.22
C LEU A 366 9.13 -17.41 -3.81
N THR A 367 8.97 -17.50 -5.12
CA THR A 367 7.67 -17.27 -5.80
C THR A 367 7.44 -18.35 -6.82
N TYR A 368 6.27 -18.99 -6.79
CA TYR A 368 5.79 -19.91 -7.79
C TYR A 368 4.36 -19.60 -8.19
N GLN A 369 4.11 -19.46 -9.49
CA GLN A 369 2.76 -19.26 -10.02
C GLN A 369 2.57 -20.13 -11.26
N LYS A 370 1.43 -20.80 -11.35
CA LYS A 370 1.05 -21.57 -12.51
C LYS A 370 -0.45 -21.54 -12.71
N LYS A 371 -0.87 -21.05 -13.87
CA LYS A 371 -2.25 -21.18 -14.36
C LYS A 371 -2.44 -22.53 -15.02
N ASN A 372 -3.66 -23.05 -14.90
CA ASN A 372 -4.02 -24.37 -15.41
C ASN A 372 -3.07 -25.47 -14.90
N PHE A 373 -2.71 -25.43 -13.62
CA PHE A 373 -1.86 -26.38 -12.96
C PHE A 373 -2.54 -27.76 -12.91
N LEU A 374 -1.92 -28.80 -13.47
CA LEU A 374 -2.44 -30.17 -13.62
C LEU A 374 -3.73 -30.27 -14.45
N VAL A 375 -4.73 -29.43 -14.22
CA VAL A 375 -6.01 -29.43 -14.93
C VAL A 375 -6.39 -28.01 -15.35
N LYS A 376 -7.13 -27.89 -16.46
CA LYS A 376 -7.64 -26.60 -16.94
C LYS A 376 -8.54 -25.94 -15.89
N GLY A 377 -8.31 -24.66 -15.63
CA GLY A 377 -9.07 -23.88 -14.66
C GLY A 377 -8.49 -23.89 -13.24
N LEU A 378 -7.53 -24.78 -12.93
CA LEU A 378 -6.86 -24.80 -11.64
C LEU A 378 -5.61 -23.92 -11.68
N ASP A 379 -5.59 -22.85 -10.90
CA ASP A 379 -4.42 -21.98 -10.77
C ASP A 379 -3.83 -22.10 -9.35
N ILE A 380 -2.52 -22.10 -9.26
CA ILE A 380 -1.78 -22.13 -8.00
C ILE A 380 -0.82 -20.93 -7.93
N ASN A 381 -0.71 -20.32 -6.77
CA ASN A 381 0.34 -19.38 -6.44
C ASN A 381 0.89 -19.68 -5.04
N VAL A 382 2.21 -19.58 -4.90
CA VAL A 382 2.91 -19.73 -3.63
C VAL A 382 3.99 -18.65 -3.58
N THR A 383 4.03 -17.89 -2.49
CA THR A 383 5.11 -16.95 -2.20
C THR A 383 5.59 -17.21 -0.78
N GLY A 384 6.89 -17.33 -0.59
CA GLY A 384 7.51 -17.53 0.72
C GLY A 384 8.63 -16.53 0.97
N VAL A 385 8.78 -16.11 2.21
CA VAL A 385 9.88 -15.28 2.70
C VAL A 385 10.36 -15.86 4.02
N TYR A 386 11.67 -15.98 4.17
CA TYR A 386 12.32 -16.42 5.41
C TYR A 386 13.63 -15.67 5.58
N GLY A 387 13.97 -15.28 6.81
CA GLY A 387 15.25 -14.66 7.12
C GLY A 387 15.32 -13.97 8.46
N LYS A 388 16.29 -13.09 8.58
CA LYS A 388 16.61 -12.39 9.82
C LYS A 388 16.46 -10.90 9.64
N ARG A 389 16.04 -10.24 10.70
CA ARG A 389 16.07 -8.80 10.82
C ARG A 389 16.43 -8.39 12.24
N ASN A 390 17.19 -7.31 12.36
CA ASN A 390 17.58 -6.75 13.64
C ASN A 390 17.13 -5.30 13.72
N ARG A 391 16.95 -4.82 14.96
CA ARG A 391 16.77 -3.41 15.27
C ARG A 391 17.63 -3.08 16.48
N ILE A 392 18.42 -2.02 16.39
CA ILE A 392 19.19 -1.46 17.48
C ILE A 392 18.56 -0.14 17.89
N ILE A 393 18.42 0.06 19.19
CA ILE A 393 17.92 1.29 19.80
C ILE A 393 19.04 1.83 20.65
N ASN A 394 19.57 2.99 20.31
CA ASN A 394 20.58 3.67 21.10
C ASN A 394 19.99 4.89 21.82
N ASP A 395 20.01 4.86 23.14
CA ASP A 395 19.76 6.00 24.02
C ASP A 395 20.73 5.97 25.21
N THR A 396 22.00 6.25 24.93
CA THR A 396 23.10 6.20 25.90
C THR A 396 23.57 7.59 26.31
N VAL A 397 22.92 8.66 25.85
CA VAL A 397 23.30 10.04 26.11
C VAL A 397 22.46 10.58 27.25
N ALA A 398 23.11 10.92 28.37
CA ALA A 398 22.46 11.48 29.56
C ALA A 398 22.20 12.99 29.47
N GLU A 399 22.99 13.70 28.65
CA GLU A 399 22.94 15.16 28.61
C GLU A 399 21.63 15.69 28.03
N ALA A 400 21.08 16.73 28.65
CA ALA A 400 19.95 17.49 28.16
C ALA A 400 20.39 18.57 27.17
N TYR A 401 19.59 18.79 26.12
CA TYR A 401 19.87 19.78 25.07
C TYR A 401 18.72 20.78 24.91
N THR A 402 19.06 22.00 24.45
CA THR A 402 18.08 22.98 23.97
C THR A 402 17.87 22.85 22.46
N TRP A 403 16.79 23.44 21.93
CA TRP A 403 16.57 23.50 20.49
C TRP A 403 17.60 24.35 19.73
N ALA A 404 18.43 25.12 20.44
CA ALA A 404 19.61 25.76 19.84
C ALA A 404 20.74 24.76 19.54
N GLY A 405 20.59 23.49 19.92
CA GLY A 405 21.60 22.44 19.73
C GLY A 405 22.73 22.45 20.76
N THR A 406 22.64 23.30 21.80
CA THR A 406 23.58 23.43 22.91
C THR A 406 23.13 22.60 24.10
N ARG A 407 24.07 22.20 24.94
CA ARG A 407 23.77 21.57 26.23
C ARG A 407 22.94 22.52 27.11
N LEU A 408 21.92 21.99 27.74
CA LEU A 408 21.17 22.73 28.74
C LEU A 408 22.04 22.96 29.99
N ILE A 409 22.16 24.19 30.41
CA ILE A 409 22.98 24.58 31.56
C ILE A 409 22.08 24.83 32.76
N GLY A 410 22.41 24.19 33.87
CA GLY A 410 21.71 24.36 35.14
C GLY A 410 21.95 25.69 35.79
N PHE A 411 21.25 25.94 36.88
CA PHE A 411 21.34 27.15 37.67
C PHE A 411 22.71 27.38 38.33
N ASP A 412 23.45 26.29 38.55
CA ASP A 412 24.83 26.24 39.07
C ASP A 412 25.89 26.50 37.99
N GLY A 413 25.48 26.65 36.75
CA GLY A 413 26.37 26.85 35.59
C GLY A 413 26.94 25.58 35.01
N GLU A 414 26.54 24.41 35.51
CA GLU A 414 26.97 23.11 34.99
C GLU A 414 25.97 22.54 33.95
N PRO A 415 26.41 21.72 33.00
CA PRO A 415 25.53 20.99 32.07
C PRO A 415 24.58 20.07 32.84
N LEU A 416 23.28 20.12 32.46
CA LEU A 416 22.29 19.23 33.02
C LEU A 416 22.34 17.87 32.34
N GLU A 417 22.21 16.85 33.16
CA GLU A 417 22.07 15.47 32.74
C GLU A 417 20.77 14.89 33.32
N TYR A 418 20.12 14.00 32.61
CA TYR A 418 19.03 13.23 33.12
C TYR A 418 19.52 12.26 34.20
N ALA A 419 18.90 12.25 35.37
CA ALA A 419 19.34 11.46 36.51
C ALA A 419 19.31 9.93 36.26
N TRP A 420 18.51 9.51 35.29
CA TRP A 420 18.44 8.10 34.87
C TRP A 420 19.42 7.72 33.76
N GLY A 421 20.21 8.67 33.23
CA GLY A 421 21.34 8.40 32.34
C GLY A 421 21.01 8.27 30.84
N SER A 422 19.78 8.61 30.42
CA SER A 422 19.33 8.55 29.03
C SER A 422 18.37 9.70 28.70
N GLN A 423 18.01 9.88 27.43
CA GLN A 423 17.14 10.99 27.01
C GLN A 423 15.64 10.62 26.95
N ASN A 424 15.30 9.37 26.72
CA ASN A 424 13.90 8.93 26.63
C ASN A 424 13.58 7.72 27.48
N GLU A 425 14.47 6.74 27.61
CA GLU A 425 14.29 5.55 28.41
C GLU A 425 14.62 5.79 29.87
N ASN A 426 14.11 4.94 30.77
CA ASN A 426 14.40 4.98 32.20
C ASN A 426 15.75 4.33 32.50
N GLY A 427 16.78 4.73 31.78
CA GLY A 427 18.15 4.23 31.88
C GLY A 427 18.84 4.17 30.54
N PRO A 428 20.18 4.17 30.52
CA PRO A 428 20.90 4.05 29.25
C PRO A 428 20.56 2.74 28.57
N THR A 429 20.24 2.82 27.28
CA THR A 429 19.76 1.70 26.48
C THR A 429 20.59 1.55 25.21
N LEU A 430 21.11 0.36 24.96
CA LEU A 430 21.65 -0.08 23.68
C LEU A 430 21.02 -1.45 23.35
N ALA A 431 19.69 -1.40 23.21
CA ALA A 431 18.91 -2.59 23.02
C ALA A 431 19.01 -3.11 21.59
N LYS A 432 19.18 -4.42 21.45
CA LYS A 432 19.13 -5.15 20.19
C LYS A 432 17.95 -6.10 20.21
N ILE A 433 17.06 -5.92 19.27
CA ILE A 433 15.89 -6.78 19.03
C ILE A 433 16.17 -7.61 17.79
N ALA A 434 16.50 -8.89 17.97
CA ALA A 434 16.74 -9.83 16.87
C ALA A 434 15.45 -10.60 16.56
N ARG A 435 15.20 -10.84 15.28
CA ARG A 435 14.01 -11.55 14.82
C ARG A 435 14.34 -12.52 13.72
N ASP A 436 13.94 -13.76 13.89
CA ASP A 436 13.80 -14.73 12.80
C ASP A 436 12.37 -14.62 12.26
N VAL A 437 12.22 -14.33 10.97
CA VAL A 437 10.91 -14.08 10.38
C VAL A 437 10.61 -15.06 9.27
N SER A 438 9.36 -15.46 9.19
CA SER A 438 8.87 -16.37 8.16
C SER A 438 7.47 -15.98 7.70
N SER A 439 7.21 -16.07 6.41
CA SER A 439 5.87 -15.93 5.88
C SER A 439 5.70 -16.79 4.64
N ILE A 440 4.57 -17.48 4.58
CA ILE A 440 4.19 -18.27 3.40
C ILE A 440 2.76 -17.89 3.04
N ARG A 441 2.59 -17.48 1.80
CA ARG A 441 1.29 -17.29 1.20
C ARG A 441 1.06 -18.33 0.12
N SER A 442 -0.03 -19.05 0.20
CA SER A 442 -0.45 -20.02 -0.79
C SER A 442 -1.88 -19.75 -1.23
N GLY A 443 -2.12 -19.80 -2.52
CA GLY A 443 -3.42 -19.62 -3.12
C GLY A 443 -3.69 -20.72 -4.15
N LEU A 444 -4.87 -21.29 -4.06
CA LEU A 444 -5.41 -22.24 -5.01
C LEU A 444 -6.73 -21.68 -5.52
N SER A 445 -6.92 -21.60 -6.82
CA SER A 445 -8.19 -21.20 -7.37
C SER A 445 -8.64 -22.13 -8.48
N TYR A 446 -9.93 -22.45 -8.50
CA TYR A 446 -10.52 -23.28 -9.53
C TYR A 446 -11.65 -22.53 -10.25
N THR A 447 -11.48 -22.35 -11.54
CA THR A 447 -12.44 -21.73 -12.44
C THR A 447 -13.24 -22.83 -13.13
N PHE A 448 -14.47 -23.04 -12.68
CA PHE A 448 -15.37 -24.06 -13.24
C PHE A 448 -15.81 -23.69 -14.66
N ASN A 449 -16.10 -22.43 -14.87
CA ASN A 449 -16.48 -21.81 -16.13
C ASN A 449 -16.32 -20.29 -16.05
N ASP A 450 -16.73 -19.56 -17.07
CA ASP A 450 -16.60 -18.08 -17.11
C ASP A 450 -17.42 -17.35 -16.00
N HIS A 451 -18.32 -18.07 -15.31
CA HIS A 451 -19.23 -17.53 -14.30
C HIS A 451 -18.83 -17.86 -12.87
N HIS A 452 -18.19 -18.99 -12.62
CA HIS A 452 -18.00 -19.56 -11.29
C HIS A 452 -16.52 -19.84 -11.00
N LYS A 453 -16.01 -19.26 -9.93
CA LYS A 453 -14.65 -19.50 -9.46
C LYS A 453 -14.63 -19.65 -7.93
N VAL A 454 -13.87 -20.59 -7.42
CA VAL A 454 -13.60 -20.79 -6.00
C VAL A 454 -12.12 -20.53 -5.75
N LEU A 455 -11.81 -19.87 -4.63
CA LEU A 455 -10.43 -19.57 -4.22
C LEU A 455 -10.24 -20.01 -2.76
N LEU A 456 -9.18 -20.73 -2.52
CA LEU A 456 -8.70 -21.08 -1.19
C LEU A 456 -7.33 -20.40 -1.01
N ASN A 457 -7.19 -19.60 0.01
CA ASN A 457 -5.92 -18.91 0.29
C ASN A 457 -5.54 -19.15 1.75
N HIS A 458 -4.23 -19.23 1.99
CA HIS A 458 -3.66 -19.32 3.32
C HIS A 458 -2.46 -18.39 3.40
N VAL A 459 -2.40 -17.61 4.45
CA VAL A 459 -1.23 -16.81 4.82
C VAL A 459 -0.78 -17.26 6.20
N TYR A 460 0.46 -17.66 6.28
CA TYR A 460 1.19 -17.89 7.51
C TYR A 460 2.18 -16.74 7.69
N SER A 461 2.33 -16.24 8.91
CA SER A 461 3.41 -15.36 9.32
C SER A 461 3.89 -15.73 10.70
N GLY A 462 5.20 -15.82 10.87
CA GLY A 462 5.87 -16.15 12.13
C GLY A 462 6.99 -15.16 12.42
N VAL A 463 7.13 -14.82 13.67
CA VAL A 463 8.21 -14.00 14.22
C VAL A 463 8.69 -14.69 15.50
N ASP A 464 9.95 -15.06 15.53
CA ASP A 464 10.66 -15.50 16.73
C ASP A 464 11.59 -14.35 17.14
N ARG A 465 11.37 -13.78 18.32
CA ARG A 465 12.02 -12.54 18.79
C ARG A 465 12.86 -12.82 20.03
N GLU A 466 14.07 -12.28 20.00
CA GLU A 466 15.01 -12.28 21.11
C GLU A 466 15.52 -10.87 21.35
N ASP A 467 15.40 -10.39 22.58
CA ASP A 467 15.83 -9.07 23.01
C ASP A 467 17.10 -9.17 23.84
N SER A 468 18.00 -8.22 23.71
CA SER A 468 19.20 -8.05 24.54
C SER A 468 19.55 -6.59 24.65
N ASP A 469 20.26 -6.18 25.70
CA ASP A 469 20.73 -4.82 25.90
C ASP A 469 22.17 -4.82 26.42
N GLU A 470 23.07 -4.12 25.74
CA GLU A 470 24.47 -4.04 26.12
C GLU A 470 24.74 -3.17 27.37
N MET A 471 23.77 -2.32 27.73
CA MET A 471 23.87 -1.43 28.90
C MET A 471 23.48 -2.09 30.20
N ILE A 472 22.82 -3.24 30.17
CA ILE A 472 22.48 -4.02 31.34
C ILE A 472 23.51 -5.12 31.61
N SER A 473 23.52 -5.67 32.82
CA SER A 473 24.48 -6.70 33.21
C SER A 473 24.26 -8.02 32.45
N LEU A 474 25.31 -8.85 32.37
CA LEU A 474 25.17 -10.20 31.81
C LEU A 474 24.11 -11.04 32.55
N LEU A 475 23.95 -10.80 33.87
CA LEU A 475 22.93 -11.49 34.65
C LEU A 475 21.52 -11.08 34.24
N GLU A 476 21.29 -9.77 34.06
CA GLU A 476 20.00 -9.23 33.61
C GLU A 476 19.69 -9.71 32.19
N ASN A 477 20.67 -9.72 31.28
CA ASN A 477 20.51 -10.30 29.96
C ASN A 477 20.15 -11.79 29.99
N THR A 478 20.59 -12.55 30.99
CA THR A 478 20.20 -13.97 31.15
C THR A 478 18.70 -14.13 31.44
N PHE A 479 18.06 -13.10 31.97
CA PHE A 479 16.61 -13.07 32.24
C PHE A 479 15.79 -12.39 31.15
N GLN A 480 16.39 -12.05 30.01
CA GLN A 480 15.63 -11.55 28.87
C GLN A 480 14.72 -12.64 28.31
N GLN A 481 13.49 -12.22 28.00
CA GLN A 481 12.48 -13.10 27.44
C GLN A 481 12.68 -13.37 25.96
N THR A 482 12.26 -14.55 25.50
CA THR A 482 12.04 -14.83 24.09
C THR A 482 10.55 -14.79 23.77
N SER A 483 10.19 -14.31 22.60
CA SER A 483 8.79 -13.96 22.27
C SER A 483 8.46 -14.37 20.84
N ASP A 484 7.56 -15.35 20.70
CA ASP A 484 7.19 -15.91 19.41
C ASP A 484 5.72 -15.63 19.11
N LEU A 485 5.46 -15.14 17.90
CA LEU A 485 4.13 -14.84 17.40
C LEU A 485 3.89 -15.52 16.06
N TYR A 486 2.93 -16.43 16.03
CA TYR A 486 2.54 -17.11 14.80
C TYR A 486 1.09 -16.82 14.45
N LYS A 487 0.83 -16.47 13.20
CA LYS A 487 -0.51 -16.21 12.67
C LYS A 487 -0.78 -17.08 11.45
N HIS A 488 -1.96 -17.68 11.40
CA HIS A 488 -2.50 -18.34 10.22
C HIS A 488 -3.84 -17.69 9.84
N ILE A 489 -4.00 -17.32 8.59
CA ILE A 489 -5.26 -16.81 8.07
C ILE A 489 -5.64 -17.64 6.85
N VAL A 490 -6.68 -18.44 6.99
CA VAL A 490 -7.24 -19.25 5.90
C VAL A 490 -8.48 -18.57 5.38
N SER A 491 -8.60 -18.37 4.07
CA SER A 491 -9.79 -17.81 3.46
C SER A 491 -10.33 -18.69 2.33
N LEU A 492 -11.63 -18.89 2.33
CA LEU A 492 -12.36 -19.49 1.23
C LEU A 492 -13.24 -18.42 0.59
N SER A 493 -13.11 -18.25 -0.72
CA SER A 493 -13.89 -17.26 -1.47
C SER A 493 -14.59 -17.91 -2.66
N TYR A 494 -15.78 -17.42 -2.96
CA TYR A 494 -16.55 -17.77 -4.14
C TYR A 494 -16.79 -16.52 -4.98
N GLU A 495 -16.39 -16.56 -6.24
CA GLU A 495 -16.61 -15.49 -7.20
C GLU A 495 -17.68 -15.92 -8.23
N LEU A 496 -18.68 -15.06 -8.41
CA LEU A 496 -19.74 -15.23 -9.40
C LEU A 496 -19.73 -14.05 -10.37
N ASN A 497 -19.71 -14.35 -11.68
CA ASN A 497 -19.98 -13.40 -12.75
C ASN A 497 -21.27 -13.82 -13.44
N ALA A 498 -22.30 -12.99 -13.42
CA ALA A 498 -23.61 -13.32 -13.97
C ALA A 498 -24.15 -12.18 -14.85
N PHE A 499 -25.20 -12.46 -15.63
CA PHE A 499 -25.89 -11.51 -16.49
C PHE A 499 -24.92 -10.80 -17.48
N ASP A 500 -24.13 -11.56 -18.23
CA ASP A 500 -23.12 -11.04 -19.16
C ASP A 500 -22.13 -10.08 -18.48
N GLU A 501 -21.57 -10.49 -17.33
CA GLU A 501 -20.65 -9.72 -16.48
C GLU A 501 -21.25 -8.46 -15.86
N LYS A 502 -22.56 -8.25 -15.91
CA LYS A 502 -23.19 -7.11 -15.24
C LYS A 502 -23.17 -7.26 -13.72
N LEU A 503 -23.37 -8.47 -13.21
CA LEU A 503 -23.29 -8.78 -11.79
C LEU A 503 -21.96 -9.49 -11.49
N LYS A 504 -21.19 -8.94 -10.58
CA LYS A 504 -20.03 -9.61 -9.97
C LYS A 504 -20.27 -9.71 -8.49
N LEU A 505 -20.11 -10.89 -7.93
CA LEU A 505 -20.21 -11.16 -6.50
C LEU A 505 -18.94 -11.90 -6.07
N ASN A 506 -18.38 -11.48 -4.95
CA ASN A 506 -17.36 -12.21 -4.23
C ASN A 506 -17.87 -12.40 -2.80
N ALA A 507 -18.09 -13.64 -2.37
CA ALA A 507 -18.44 -13.98 -1.00
C ALA A 507 -17.28 -14.78 -0.39
N PHE A 508 -16.91 -14.48 0.87
CA PHE A 508 -15.77 -15.11 1.50
C PHE A 508 -15.96 -15.33 2.99
N GLY A 509 -15.29 -16.37 3.50
CA GLY A 509 -15.09 -16.62 4.92
C GLY A 509 -13.59 -16.64 5.22
N LYS A 510 -13.21 -16.17 6.40
CA LYS A 510 -11.84 -16.16 6.90
C LYS A 510 -11.78 -16.83 8.27
N HIS A 511 -10.80 -17.67 8.48
CA HIS A 511 -10.49 -18.28 9.77
C HIS A 511 -9.10 -17.85 10.19
N TYR A 512 -9.00 -17.29 11.39
CA TYR A 512 -7.80 -16.70 11.96
C TYR A 512 -7.34 -17.53 13.12
N ILE A 513 -6.07 -17.85 13.17
CA ILE A 513 -5.43 -18.56 14.29
C ILE A 513 -4.22 -17.73 14.69
N GLN A 514 -4.12 -17.42 15.98
CA GLN A 514 -2.95 -16.75 16.55
C GLN A 514 -2.39 -17.59 17.68
N LYS A 515 -1.09 -17.83 17.65
CA LYS A 515 -0.34 -18.49 18.71
C LYS A 515 0.71 -17.53 19.23
N VAL A 516 0.68 -17.34 20.54
CA VAL A 516 1.65 -16.55 21.31
C VAL A 516 2.42 -17.50 22.20
N LEU A 517 3.74 -17.42 22.16
CA LEU A 517 4.63 -18.13 23.06
C LEU A 517 5.61 -17.10 23.64
N ASN A 518 5.70 -17.03 24.97
CA ASN A 518 6.66 -16.20 25.65
C ASN A 518 7.38 -17.05 26.69
N THR A 519 8.69 -17.07 26.62
CA THR A 519 9.54 -17.83 27.55
C THR A 519 10.36 -16.84 28.35
N GLN A 520 10.17 -16.82 29.66
CA GLN A 520 10.88 -15.98 30.59
C GLN A 520 11.70 -16.81 31.54
N PRO A 521 13.02 -16.69 31.53
CA PRO A 521 13.87 -17.29 32.57
C PRO A 521 13.58 -16.64 33.92
N VAL A 522 13.31 -17.44 34.94
CA VAL A 522 13.05 -17.01 36.30
C VAL A 522 13.82 -17.90 37.29
N PHE A 523 14.10 -17.40 38.48
CA PHE A 523 14.58 -18.30 39.54
C PHE A 523 13.48 -19.25 40.00
N ASN A 524 13.84 -20.50 40.28
CA ASN A 524 12.95 -21.45 40.94
C ASN A 524 12.59 -20.97 42.36
N GLU A 525 11.58 -21.58 42.98
CA GLU A 525 11.10 -21.17 44.30
C GLU A 525 12.21 -21.13 45.38
N ASP A 526 13.23 -21.95 45.25
CA ASP A 526 14.35 -22.02 46.19
C ASP A 526 15.53 -21.07 45.80
N ASN A 527 15.44 -20.32 44.72
CA ASN A 527 16.53 -19.48 44.16
C ASN A 527 17.84 -20.24 43.89
N THR A 528 17.77 -21.53 43.59
CA THR A 528 18.93 -22.41 43.36
C THR A 528 19.24 -22.62 41.88
N ALA A 529 18.27 -22.39 40.98
CA ALA A 529 18.40 -22.60 39.55
C ALA A 529 17.52 -21.60 38.78
N VAL A 530 17.92 -21.26 37.55
CA VAL A 530 17.08 -20.56 36.58
C VAL A 530 16.26 -21.60 35.85
N ILE A 531 14.95 -21.40 35.77
CA ILE A 531 13.98 -22.21 35.03
C ILE A 531 13.24 -21.32 34.04
N ASP A 532 12.76 -21.93 32.99
CA ASP A 532 11.95 -21.21 32.00
C ASP A 532 10.47 -21.24 32.42
N GLU A 533 9.89 -20.07 32.66
CA GLU A 533 8.45 -19.89 32.76
C GLU A 533 7.88 -19.64 31.40
N VAL A 534 6.97 -20.53 30.95
CA VAL A 534 6.43 -20.49 29.60
C VAL A 534 4.97 -20.07 29.62
N TYR A 535 4.65 -18.94 28.98
CA TYR A 535 3.29 -18.54 28.67
C TYR A 535 2.95 -18.93 27.24
N GLN A 536 1.87 -19.69 27.06
CA GLN A 536 1.35 -20.05 25.74
C GLN A 536 -0.12 -19.72 25.64
N SER A 537 -0.51 -19.12 24.51
CA SER A 537 -1.90 -18.84 24.18
C SER A 537 -2.17 -19.18 22.72
N ASP A 538 -3.16 -20.05 22.49
CA ASP A 538 -3.68 -20.40 21.17
C ASP A 538 -5.12 -19.91 21.08
N LYS A 539 -5.43 -19.08 20.10
CA LYS A 539 -6.76 -18.48 19.90
C LYS A 539 -7.16 -18.55 18.44
N ASP A 540 -8.44 -18.80 18.17
CA ASP A 540 -9.00 -18.81 16.84
C ASP A 540 -10.26 -17.96 16.74
N TYR A 541 -10.48 -17.39 15.54
CA TYR A 541 -11.59 -16.48 15.26
C TYR A 541 -12.08 -16.68 13.84
N THR A 542 -13.32 -16.24 13.57
CA THR A 542 -13.93 -16.35 12.24
C THR A 542 -14.54 -15.03 11.82
N GLY A 543 -14.19 -14.61 10.60
CA GLY A 543 -14.78 -13.49 9.90
C GLY A 543 -15.41 -13.93 8.58
N TYR A 544 -16.30 -13.11 8.05
CA TYR A 544 -16.94 -13.36 6.76
C TYR A 544 -17.39 -12.07 6.11
N GLY A 545 -17.52 -12.09 4.79
CA GLY A 545 -17.95 -10.92 4.08
C GLY A 545 -18.32 -11.19 2.63
N PHE A 546 -18.76 -10.14 1.98
CA PHE A 546 -19.01 -10.15 0.56
C PHE A 546 -18.72 -8.79 -0.07
N ALA A 547 -18.51 -8.81 -1.39
CA ALA A 547 -18.49 -7.62 -2.22
C ALA A 547 -19.26 -7.90 -3.51
N ALA A 548 -20.09 -6.95 -3.93
CA ALA A 548 -20.91 -7.08 -5.14
C ALA A 548 -20.86 -5.79 -5.96
N SER A 549 -20.86 -5.95 -7.28
CA SER A 549 -21.04 -4.84 -8.21
C SER A 549 -22.10 -5.19 -9.25
N TYR A 550 -22.91 -4.18 -9.60
CA TYR A 550 -23.92 -4.32 -10.63
C TYR A 550 -23.81 -3.18 -11.65
N VAL A 551 -23.62 -3.55 -12.91
CA VAL A 551 -23.56 -2.60 -14.02
C VAL A 551 -25.00 -2.35 -14.49
N VAL A 552 -25.58 -1.23 -14.05
CA VAL A 552 -26.93 -0.81 -14.43
C VAL A 552 -26.98 -0.39 -15.90
N THR A 553 -26.00 0.45 -16.28
CA THR A 553 -25.71 0.84 -17.67
C THR A 553 -24.21 0.80 -17.90
N PRO A 554 -23.70 0.87 -19.14
CA PRO A 554 -22.26 0.90 -19.39
C PRO A 554 -21.49 2.04 -18.66
N THR A 555 -22.24 3.05 -18.19
CA THR A 555 -21.70 4.23 -17.50
C THR A 555 -22.13 4.33 -16.03
N ILE A 556 -22.95 3.40 -15.52
CA ILE A 556 -23.43 3.41 -14.13
C ILE A 556 -23.17 2.03 -13.53
N THR A 557 -22.32 1.98 -12.52
CA THR A 557 -22.04 0.78 -11.73
C THR A 557 -22.33 1.05 -10.26
N LEU A 558 -23.11 0.18 -9.64
CA LEU A 558 -23.36 0.16 -8.21
C LEU A 558 -22.37 -0.79 -7.55
N LEU A 559 -21.89 -0.43 -6.36
CA LEU A 559 -20.89 -1.18 -5.60
C LEU A 559 -21.41 -1.33 -4.17
N THR A 560 -21.25 -2.51 -3.59
CA THR A 560 -21.52 -2.72 -2.17
C THR A 560 -20.60 -3.80 -1.61
N SER A 561 -20.20 -3.65 -0.36
CA SER A 561 -19.46 -4.67 0.35
C SER A 561 -19.74 -4.61 1.84
N ALA A 562 -19.66 -5.76 2.51
CA ALA A 562 -19.74 -5.85 3.95
C ALA A 562 -18.82 -6.96 4.47
N GLU A 563 -18.28 -6.78 5.68
CA GLU A 563 -17.40 -7.75 6.33
C GLU A 563 -17.51 -7.64 7.84
N LYS A 564 -17.62 -8.78 8.52
CA LYS A 564 -17.22 -8.93 9.91
C LYS A 564 -15.73 -9.26 9.91
N ALA A 565 -14.91 -8.25 10.13
CA ALA A 565 -13.45 -8.34 10.13
C ALA A 565 -12.90 -8.57 11.54
N ILE A 566 -11.78 -9.28 11.64
CA ILE A 566 -11.05 -9.53 12.88
C ILE A 566 -9.63 -8.97 12.70
N ARG A 567 -9.13 -8.23 13.69
CA ARG A 567 -7.74 -7.80 13.78
C ARG A 567 -7.05 -8.51 14.94
N LEU A 568 -6.08 -9.33 14.59
CA LEU A 568 -5.21 -9.98 15.58
C LEU A 568 -4.19 -8.97 16.13
N PRO A 569 -3.87 -9.00 17.43
CA PRO A 569 -2.83 -8.16 17.99
C PRO A 569 -1.50 -8.29 17.25
N SER A 570 -0.78 -7.17 17.12
CA SER A 570 0.56 -7.11 16.53
C SER A 570 1.63 -7.56 17.51
N GLU A 571 2.87 -7.74 17.03
CA GLU A 571 4.02 -8.09 17.86
C GLU A 571 4.25 -7.09 18.99
N SER A 572 4.24 -5.78 18.68
CA SER A 572 4.47 -4.74 19.69
C SER A 572 3.31 -4.58 20.69
N GLU A 573 2.08 -4.89 20.28
CA GLU A 573 0.93 -4.88 21.19
C GLU A 573 0.96 -6.06 22.17
N VAL A 574 1.52 -7.19 21.76
CA VAL A 574 1.67 -8.38 22.62
C VAL A 574 2.92 -8.32 23.49
N PHE A 575 4.08 -8.03 22.88
CA PHE A 575 5.38 -8.16 23.53
C PHE A 575 6.02 -6.84 23.96
N GLY A 576 5.34 -5.71 23.68
CA GLY A 576 5.90 -4.39 23.93
C GLY A 576 6.99 -3.98 22.93
N ASP A 577 7.53 -2.79 23.13
CA ASP A 577 8.64 -2.23 22.36
C ASP A 577 9.46 -1.30 23.24
N ALA A 578 10.72 -1.64 23.48
CA ALA A 578 11.61 -0.83 24.30
C ALA A 578 11.86 0.57 23.73
N GLY A 579 11.86 0.71 22.40
CA GLY A 579 12.06 2.02 21.75
C GLY A 579 10.91 3.01 21.95
N ASP A 580 9.75 2.51 22.34
CA ASP A 580 8.56 3.29 22.61
C ASP A 580 8.10 3.19 24.08
N ASN A 581 8.90 2.66 24.99
CA ASN A 581 8.57 2.39 26.41
C ASN A 581 7.25 1.61 26.58
N LEU A 582 7.02 0.63 25.68
CA LEU A 582 5.82 -0.19 25.69
C LEU A 582 6.07 -1.50 26.44
N LEU A 583 5.28 -1.76 27.47
CA LEU A 583 5.29 -3.03 28.19
C LEU A 583 4.49 -4.11 27.47
N PRO A 584 4.83 -5.39 27.62
CA PRO A 584 4.11 -6.50 27.03
C PRO A 584 2.71 -6.67 27.64
N ASN A 585 1.73 -7.07 26.80
CA ASN A 585 0.43 -7.55 27.24
C ASN A 585 0.07 -8.87 26.54
N LEU A 586 0.45 -9.98 27.14
CA LEU A 586 0.25 -11.31 26.59
C LEU A 586 -1.24 -11.74 26.55
N THR A 587 -2.11 -11.03 27.26
CA THR A 587 -3.54 -11.37 27.39
C THR A 587 -4.46 -10.60 26.45
N ILE A 588 -3.90 -9.67 25.67
CA ILE A 588 -4.63 -8.79 24.78
C ILE A 588 -5.52 -9.56 23.79
N GLN A 589 -6.75 -9.07 23.59
CA GLN A 589 -7.76 -9.72 22.75
C GLN A 589 -7.80 -9.05 21.38
N PRO A 590 -8.19 -9.76 20.30
CA PRO A 590 -8.42 -9.17 18.98
C PRO A 590 -9.53 -8.12 18.97
N GLU A 591 -9.38 -7.16 18.06
CA GLU A 591 -10.47 -6.25 17.70
C GLU A 591 -11.42 -6.91 16.71
N THR A 592 -12.68 -6.51 16.76
CA THR A 592 -13.65 -6.89 15.74
C THR A 592 -14.27 -5.64 15.12
N SER A 593 -14.62 -5.72 13.84
CA SER A 593 -15.30 -4.61 13.17
C SER A 593 -16.35 -5.12 12.20
N ASN A 594 -17.53 -4.50 12.26
CA ASN A 594 -18.58 -4.68 11.25
C ASN A 594 -18.47 -3.53 10.24
N ASN A 595 -18.01 -3.84 9.03
CA ASN A 595 -17.76 -2.89 7.96
C ASN A 595 -18.83 -2.97 6.89
N ILE A 596 -19.35 -1.84 6.43
CA ILE A 596 -20.30 -1.74 5.32
C ILE A 596 -19.85 -0.60 4.40
N ASN A 597 -19.85 -0.85 3.09
CA ASN A 597 -19.64 0.15 2.06
C ASN A 597 -20.76 0.08 1.02
N ILE A 598 -21.22 1.25 0.57
CA ILE A 598 -22.17 1.41 -0.54
C ILE A 598 -21.63 2.52 -1.43
N GLY A 599 -21.43 2.24 -2.70
CA GLY A 599 -20.84 3.18 -3.62
C GLY A 599 -21.45 3.12 -5.01
N PHE A 600 -21.12 4.09 -5.81
CA PHE A 600 -21.45 4.11 -7.22
C PHE A 600 -20.33 4.76 -8.03
N ARG A 601 -20.18 4.27 -9.25
CA ARG A 601 -19.28 4.83 -10.25
C ARG A 601 -20.09 5.27 -11.46
N LEU A 602 -19.94 6.54 -11.82
CA LEU A 602 -20.55 7.19 -12.97
C LEU A 602 -19.50 7.53 -14.01
N GLY A 603 -19.69 7.10 -15.24
CA GLY A 603 -18.77 7.33 -16.35
C GLY A 603 -17.98 6.04 -16.74
N LYS A 604 -17.01 6.05 -17.68
CA LYS A 604 -16.46 7.28 -18.30
C LYS A 604 -17.50 7.86 -19.28
N PHE A 605 -17.97 9.08 -19.01
CA PHE A 605 -18.74 9.82 -20.01
C PHE A 605 -17.75 10.42 -21.00
N ASN A 606 -17.83 10.04 -22.27
CA ASN A 606 -17.02 10.59 -23.35
C ASN A 606 -17.86 11.58 -24.17
N LEU A 607 -17.63 12.85 -23.97
CA LEU A 607 -18.29 13.94 -24.69
C LEU A 607 -17.27 14.59 -25.64
N LYS A 608 -17.14 14.06 -26.88
CA LYS A 608 -16.09 14.45 -27.84
C LYS A 608 -14.70 14.23 -27.22
N LYS A 609 -13.96 15.31 -26.92
CA LYS A 609 -12.63 15.29 -26.32
C LYS A 609 -12.65 15.23 -24.78
N HIS A 610 -13.81 15.35 -24.15
CA HIS A 610 -13.96 15.38 -22.71
C HIS A 610 -14.25 13.98 -22.17
N GLY A 611 -13.55 13.58 -21.12
CA GLY A 611 -13.81 12.37 -20.35
C GLY A 611 -14.08 12.72 -18.89
N ILE A 612 -15.20 12.24 -18.32
CA ILE A 612 -15.58 12.49 -16.94
C ILE A 612 -15.90 11.17 -16.25
N THR A 613 -15.36 10.97 -15.06
CA THR A 613 -15.71 9.86 -14.16
C THR A 613 -15.91 10.41 -12.76
N LEU A 614 -16.99 10.00 -12.11
CA LEU A 614 -17.26 10.28 -10.69
C LEU A 614 -17.42 8.95 -9.97
N SER A 615 -16.70 8.76 -8.90
CA SER A 615 -16.83 7.62 -7.99
C SER A 615 -17.17 8.13 -6.59
N THR A 616 -18.10 7.48 -5.92
CA THR A 616 -18.45 7.79 -4.54
C THR A 616 -18.54 6.52 -3.73
N ASN A 617 -18.28 6.64 -2.43
CA ASN A 617 -18.44 5.55 -1.48
C ASN A 617 -18.94 6.11 -0.15
N PHE A 618 -19.99 5.52 0.40
CA PHE A 618 -20.48 5.73 1.76
C PHE A 618 -20.05 4.54 2.58
N PHE A 619 -19.61 4.78 3.79
CA PHE A 619 -19.12 3.73 4.66
C PHE A 619 -19.62 3.87 6.10
N ALA A 620 -19.76 2.74 6.76
CA ALA A 620 -20.01 2.63 8.19
C ALA A 620 -19.20 1.48 8.77
N ARG A 621 -18.61 1.70 9.93
CA ARG A 621 -17.82 0.73 10.68
C ARG A 621 -18.19 0.82 12.14
N ASN A 622 -18.35 -0.32 12.79
CA ASN A 622 -18.53 -0.44 14.23
C ASN A 622 -17.43 -1.35 14.78
N ILE A 623 -16.57 -0.81 15.64
CA ILE A 623 -15.35 -1.45 16.15
C ILE A 623 -15.52 -1.75 17.62
N GLU A 624 -15.29 -2.99 18.00
CA GLU A 624 -15.39 -3.51 19.37
C GLU A 624 -14.02 -4.04 19.83
N ASN A 625 -13.78 -4.06 21.12
CA ASN A 625 -12.52 -4.49 21.74
C ASN A 625 -11.31 -3.73 21.22
N ARG A 626 -11.44 -2.46 20.95
CA ARG A 626 -10.38 -1.65 20.37
C ARG A 626 -9.10 -1.75 21.18
N ILE A 627 -7.99 -2.06 20.53
CA ILE A 627 -6.66 -2.05 21.15
C ILE A 627 -6.12 -0.62 21.09
N GLY A 628 -5.69 -0.12 22.23
CA GLY A 628 -5.15 1.23 22.33
C GLY A 628 -4.37 1.42 23.62
N LEU A 629 -3.67 2.55 23.69
CA LEU A 629 -3.01 2.97 24.91
C LEU A 629 -4.05 3.65 25.80
N PRO A 630 -4.07 3.36 27.13
CA PRO A 630 -4.94 4.05 28.06
C PRO A 630 -4.68 5.55 28.01
N ALA A 631 -5.73 6.35 28.03
CA ALA A 631 -5.60 7.79 28.22
C ALA A 631 -5.24 8.06 29.69
N ASN A 632 -4.10 8.70 29.94
CA ASN A 632 -3.78 9.20 31.28
C ASN A 632 -4.75 10.32 31.64
N ALA A 633 -4.98 10.55 32.93
CA ALA A 633 -5.91 11.56 33.44
C ALA A 633 -5.63 12.96 32.87
N ASP A 634 -4.38 13.26 32.54
CA ASP A 634 -3.96 14.53 31.94
C ASP A 634 -3.91 14.51 30.41
N GLY A 635 -4.11 13.33 29.80
CA GLY A 635 -4.18 13.13 28.35
C GLY A 635 -2.87 13.43 27.60
N LEU A 636 -1.81 13.86 28.29
CA LEU A 636 -0.44 13.90 27.80
C LEU A 636 0.28 12.72 28.41
N ARG A 637 0.78 11.87 27.56
CA ARG A 637 1.79 10.90 27.91
C ARG A 637 3.10 11.68 28.02
N GLU A 638 3.69 11.71 29.20
CA GLU A 638 5.10 12.02 29.29
C GLU A 638 5.84 10.89 28.59
N SER A 639 6.84 11.22 27.78
CA SER A 639 7.57 10.26 26.95
C SER A 639 8.26 9.13 27.75
N ASP A 640 8.31 9.30 29.06
CA ASP A 640 9.08 8.49 30.00
C ASP A 640 8.23 7.48 30.80
N GLU A 641 6.89 7.49 30.63
CA GLU A 641 6.02 6.49 31.28
C GLU A 641 5.99 5.16 30.52
N PHE A 642 6.28 4.07 31.24
CA PHE A 642 5.99 2.74 30.75
C PHE A 642 4.48 2.51 30.70
N ILE A 643 3.97 2.19 29.53
CA ILE A 643 2.56 1.87 29.32
C ILE A 643 2.45 0.58 28.50
N GLN A 644 1.28 -0.03 28.54
CA GLN A 644 0.97 -1.20 27.73
C GLN A 644 -0.30 -0.99 26.91
N TYR A 645 -0.38 -1.65 25.79
CA TYR A 645 -1.63 -1.74 25.04
C TYR A 645 -2.67 -2.53 25.80
N THR A 646 -3.89 -2.06 25.80
CA THR A 646 -5.05 -2.74 26.42
C THR A 646 -6.23 -2.76 25.46
N ASN A 647 -7.18 -3.65 25.71
CA ASN A 647 -8.48 -3.56 25.07
C ASN A 647 -9.28 -2.47 25.78
N LEU A 648 -9.62 -1.42 25.04
CA LEU A 648 -10.46 -0.32 25.55
C LEU A 648 -11.91 -0.81 25.62
N GLU A 649 -12.59 -0.55 26.72
CA GLU A 649 -13.96 -1.01 26.95
C GLU A 649 -14.99 -0.40 26.00
N ASN A 650 -14.61 0.68 25.30
CA ASN A 650 -15.51 1.47 24.50
C ASN A 650 -15.47 1.07 23.03
N THR A 651 -16.66 1.01 22.42
CA THR A 651 -16.78 0.88 20.95
C THR A 651 -16.37 2.17 20.26
N ALA A 652 -15.86 2.04 19.02
CA ALA A 652 -15.66 3.17 18.15
C ALA A 652 -16.50 3.02 16.87
N GLU A 653 -17.07 4.13 16.44
CA GLU A 653 -17.85 4.20 15.19
C GLU A 653 -17.16 5.12 14.18
N SER A 654 -17.02 4.64 12.93
CA SER A 654 -16.57 5.45 11.80
C SER A 654 -17.64 5.45 10.72
N LYS A 655 -18.17 6.63 10.38
CA LYS A 655 -19.17 6.79 9.32
C LYS A 655 -18.78 7.96 8.43
N GLY A 656 -18.93 7.83 7.12
CA GLY A 656 -18.57 8.91 6.24
C GLY A 656 -18.84 8.65 4.77
N PHE A 657 -18.37 9.57 3.98
CA PHE A 657 -18.41 9.45 2.53
C PHE A 657 -17.11 9.92 1.89
N GLU A 658 -16.86 9.40 0.72
CA GLU A 658 -15.76 9.75 -0.17
C GLU A 658 -16.30 10.03 -1.57
N ALA A 659 -15.68 10.97 -2.27
CA ALA A 659 -15.95 11.21 -3.67
C ALA A 659 -14.66 11.52 -4.43
N GLU A 660 -14.52 10.93 -5.61
CA GLU A 660 -13.42 11.14 -6.53
C GLU A 660 -13.99 11.56 -7.89
N LEU A 661 -13.60 12.75 -8.36
CA LEU A 661 -13.91 13.24 -9.70
C LEU A 661 -12.63 13.20 -10.54
N PHE A 662 -12.68 12.51 -11.65
CA PHE A 662 -11.64 12.56 -12.68
C PHE A 662 -12.18 13.16 -13.96
N TYR A 663 -11.49 14.20 -14.44
CA TYR A 663 -11.77 14.85 -15.72
C TYR A 663 -10.56 14.79 -16.62
N SER A 664 -10.76 14.55 -17.90
CA SER A 664 -9.71 14.59 -18.92
C SER A 664 -10.20 15.33 -20.17
N TYR A 665 -9.29 16.07 -20.80
CA TYR A 665 -9.53 16.74 -22.08
C TYR A 665 -8.41 16.36 -23.06
N ASP A 666 -8.80 15.77 -24.21
CA ASP A 666 -7.93 15.41 -25.35
C ASP A 666 -6.67 14.61 -24.96
N ASN A 667 -6.72 13.85 -23.86
CA ASN A 667 -5.61 13.16 -23.24
C ASN A 667 -4.40 14.04 -22.87
N ASN A 668 -4.49 15.35 -23.00
CA ASN A 668 -3.44 16.30 -22.67
C ASN A 668 -3.66 16.95 -21.30
N LEU A 669 -4.91 17.24 -20.95
CA LEU A 669 -5.27 17.78 -19.63
C LEU A 669 -5.92 16.68 -18.79
N GLY A 670 -5.46 16.51 -17.58
CA GLY A 670 -6.06 15.68 -16.54
C GLY A 670 -6.30 16.51 -15.27
N PHE A 671 -7.46 16.37 -14.70
CA PHE A 671 -7.81 16.95 -13.40
C PHE A 671 -8.42 15.85 -12.53
N ASN A 672 -7.95 15.72 -11.32
CA ASN A 672 -8.55 14.88 -10.29
C ASN A 672 -8.90 15.73 -9.07
N PHE A 673 -10.01 15.41 -8.46
CA PHE A 673 -10.48 16.06 -7.24
C PHE A 673 -11.03 14.99 -6.30
N ASN A 674 -10.53 14.96 -5.08
CA ASN A 674 -10.90 13.99 -4.06
C ASN A 674 -11.37 14.72 -2.81
N ILE A 675 -12.42 14.21 -2.21
CA ILE A 675 -12.96 14.68 -0.95
C ILE A 675 -13.32 13.48 -0.06
N SER A 676 -12.97 13.56 1.20
CA SER A 676 -13.34 12.58 2.22
C SER A 676 -13.83 13.32 3.46
N ARG A 677 -15.01 12.95 3.93
CA ARG A 677 -15.57 13.41 5.18
C ARG A 677 -16.04 12.24 6.01
N MET A 678 -15.66 12.23 7.26
CA MET A 678 -16.05 11.18 8.19
C MET A 678 -16.41 11.75 9.55
N ASN A 679 -17.13 10.94 10.32
CA ASN A 679 -17.32 11.10 11.76
C ASN A 679 -16.72 9.85 12.40
N LEU A 680 -15.68 10.01 13.21
CA LEU A 680 -15.03 8.91 13.94
C LEU A 680 -15.12 9.21 15.41
N THR A 681 -16.03 8.52 16.09
CA THR A 681 -16.35 8.75 17.50
C THR A 681 -16.14 7.51 18.35
N THR A 682 -15.92 7.74 19.63
CA THR A 682 -15.87 6.71 20.68
C THR A 682 -16.46 7.28 21.95
N VAL A 683 -16.86 6.42 22.87
CA VAL A 683 -17.26 6.86 24.21
C VAL A 683 -16.01 6.96 25.09
N ASN A 684 -15.67 8.13 25.57
CA ASN A 684 -14.58 8.35 26.51
C ASN A 684 -15.15 8.87 27.82
N SER A 685 -14.89 8.17 28.94
CA SER A 685 -15.42 8.53 30.27
C SER A 685 -16.95 8.76 30.30
N GLY A 686 -17.69 7.99 29.49
CA GLY A 686 -19.16 8.08 29.39
C GLY A 686 -19.69 9.18 28.47
N VAL A 687 -18.82 9.90 27.76
CA VAL A 687 -19.16 10.97 26.81
C VAL A 687 -18.69 10.58 25.41
N GLU A 688 -19.57 10.77 24.41
CA GLU A 688 -19.18 10.60 23.02
C GLU A 688 -18.18 11.70 22.61
N ALA A 689 -17.04 11.31 22.08
CA ALA A 689 -15.96 12.20 21.66
C ALA A 689 -15.34 11.73 20.34
N ASN A 690 -14.82 12.67 19.56
CA ASN A 690 -14.04 12.35 18.38
C ASN A 690 -12.76 11.61 18.77
N VAL A 691 -12.42 10.57 18.02
CA VAL A 691 -11.14 9.86 18.20
C VAL A 691 -10.01 10.79 17.79
N PRO A 692 -9.02 11.01 18.65
CA PRO A 692 -7.88 11.87 18.36
C PRO A 692 -7.04 11.38 17.19
N ASN A 693 -6.17 12.24 16.67
CA ASN A 693 -5.23 11.96 15.59
C ASN A 693 -5.87 11.54 14.26
N ALA A 694 -7.16 11.87 14.07
CA ALA A 694 -7.90 11.57 12.85
C ALA A 694 -8.56 12.84 12.30
N PRO A 695 -8.03 13.45 11.22
CA PRO A 695 -8.71 14.57 10.56
C PRO A 695 -10.02 14.09 9.96
N LEU A 696 -11.12 14.77 10.30
CA LEU A 696 -12.47 14.38 9.90
C LEU A 696 -12.83 14.81 8.49
N PHE A 697 -12.09 15.77 7.94
CA PHE A 697 -12.27 16.26 6.58
C PHE A 697 -10.94 16.45 5.89
N THR A 698 -10.81 15.87 4.69
CA THR A 698 -9.65 16.04 3.81
C THR A 698 -10.08 16.24 2.38
N MET A 699 -9.33 17.04 1.65
CA MET A 699 -9.54 17.32 0.23
C MET A 699 -8.20 17.38 -0.49
N ASN A 700 -8.13 16.84 -1.69
CA ASN A 700 -7.00 17.07 -2.58
C ASN A 700 -7.45 17.30 -4.02
N ALA A 701 -6.67 18.11 -4.75
CA ALA A 701 -6.88 18.38 -6.16
C ALA A 701 -5.55 18.30 -6.90
N GLY A 702 -5.55 17.62 -8.02
CA GLY A 702 -4.40 17.48 -8.90
C GLY A 702 -4.72 17.94 -10.33
N LEU A 703 -3.82 18.71 -10.91
CA LEU A 703 -3.89 19.14 -12.30
C LEU A 703 -2.65 18.67 -13.03
N ARG A 704 -2.84 18.04 -14.17
CA ARG A 704 -1.77 17.64 -15.09
C ARG A 704 -2.02 18.18 -16.47
N TYR A 705 -0.98 18.73 -17.09
CA TYR A 705 -1.03 19.13 -18.48
C TYR A 705 0.19 18.59 -19.24
N THR A 706 -0.03 18.02 -20.42
CA THR A 706 0.99 17.40 -21.28
C THR A 706 1.13 18.18 -22.57
N PHE A 707 2.30 18.73 -22.79
CA PHE A 707 2.72 19.33 -24.06
C PHE A 707 3.48 18.28 -24.87
N LYS A 708 2.98 17.94 -26.05
CA LYS A 708 3.66 17.08 -27.02
C LYS A 708 4.54 17.92 -27.94
N ASP A 709 5.65 17.34 -28.39
CA ASP A 709 6.60 18.00 -29.31
C ASP A 709 7.12 19.34 -28.75
N PHE A 710 7.30 19.43 -27.41
CA PHE A 710 7.79 20.62 -26.73
C PHE A 710 9.31 20.75 -26.94
N ILE A 711 9.79 21.87 -27.52
CA ILE A 711 11.19 22.15 -27.93
C ILE A 711 11.64 21.26 -29.09
N GLN A 712 11.42 19.96 -29.07
CA GLN A 712 11.86 19.00 -30.08
C GLN A 712 10.71 18.04 -30.45
N SER A 713 10.68 17.62 -31.73
CA SER A 713 9.72 16.59 -32.16
C SER A 713 9.88 15.29 -31.34
N LYS A 714 8.78 14.67 -30.97
CA LYS A 714 8.68 13.46 -30.11
C LYS A 714 9.15 13.66 -28.65
N SER A 715 9.39 14.87 -28.20
CA SER A 715 9.57 15.15 -26.78
C SER A 715 8.23 15.43 -26.11
N THR A 716 8.21 15.30 -24.78
CA THR A 716 7.00 15.57 -23.99
C THR A 716 7.37 16.34 -22.73
N LEU A 717 6.64 17.44 -22.47
CA LEU A 717 6.70 18.14 -21.19
C LEU A 717 5.39 17.92 -20.45
N ASN A 718 5.47 17.37 -19.24
CA ASN A 718 4.33 17.28 -18.32
C ASN A 718 4.49 18.29 -17.21
N LEU A 719 3.42 19.02 -16.92
CA LEU A 719 3.30 19.91 -15.78
C LEU A 719 2.31 19.30 -14.80
N PHE A 720 2.62 19.42 -13.51
CA PHE A 720 1.82 18.89 -12.40
C PHE A 720 1.63 19.97 -11.35
N TYR A 721 0.43 20.05 -10.82
CA TYR A 721 0.12 20.89 -9.67
C TYR A 721 -0.83 20.13 -8.75
N ASN A 722 -0.48 20.03 -7.46
CA ASN A 722 -1.31 19.36 -6.47
C ASN A 722 -1.57 20.30 -5.29
N THR A 723 -2.77 20.20 -4.75
CA THR A 723 -3.21 20.92 -3.56
C THR A 723 -3.76 19.91 -2.56
N TYR A 724 -3.37 20.02 -1.30
CA TYR A 724 -3.82 19.18 -0.21
C TYR A 724 -4.40 20.07 0.88
N TYR A 725 -5.61 19.78 1.31
CA TYR A 725 -6.26 20.40 2.45
C TYR A 725 -6.55 19.35 3.53
N THR A 726 -6.25 19.67 4.75
CA THR A 726 -6.57 18.86 5.93
C THR A 726 -7.20 19.79 6.97
N ASP A 727 -8.38 19.45 7.46
CA ASP A 727 -9.08 20.17 8.51
C ASP A 727 -8.35 20.03 9.86
N GLU A 728 -8.64 20.91 10.80
CA GLU A 728 -8.10 20.81 12.16
C GLU A 728 -8.55 19.52 12.84
N PHE A 729 -7.71 18.98 13.71
CA PHE A 729 -8.05 17.78 14.48
C PHE A 729 -7.33 17.76 15.83
N ALA A 730 -7.94 17.06 16.78
CA ALA A 730 -7.39 16.93 18.12
C ALA A 730 -6.24 15.91 18.15
N PHE A 731 -5.19 16.23 18.90
CA PHE A 731 -4.10 15.28 19.23
C PHE A 731 -4.51 14.30 20.33
N LYS A 732 -5.32 14.73 21.30
CA LYS A 732 -5.78 13.94 22.45
C LYS A 732 -7.26 14.18 22.74
N PHE A 733 -7.86 13.34 23.57
CA PHE A 733 -9.21 13.59 24.09
C PHE A 733 -9.25 14.86 24.96
N ALA A 734 -10.35 15.60 24.86
CA ALA A 734 -10.60 16.71 25.76
C ALA A 734 -10.69 16.22 27.20
N ALA A 735 -9.93 16.84 28.10
CA ALA A 735 -9.95 16.52 29.52
C ALA A 735 -11.12 17.21 30.19
N GLY A 736 -12.24 16.52 30.43
CA GLY A 736 -13.38 17.01 31.24
C GLY A 736 -14.16 18.16 30.59
N THR A 737 -15.01 18.82 31.40
CA THR A 737 -15.89 19.92 30.97
C THR A 737 -15.22 21.31 30.92
N ASN A 738 -13.91 21.40 31.17
CA ASN A 738 -13.18 22.66 31.14
C ASN A 738 -12.52 22.91 29.79
N THR A 739 -13.15 23.67 28.94
CA THR A 739 -12.81 24.01 27.58
C THR A 739 -11.56 24.89 27.38
N THR A 740 -10.95 25.41 28.45
CA THR A 740 -9.80 26.33 28.37
C THR A 740 -8.43 25.66 28.04
N GLY A 741 -8.37 24.35 28.00
CA GLY A 741 -7.15 23.61 27.62
C GLY A 741 -7.16 23.00 26.20
N GLU A 742 -8.30 23.00 25.53
CA GLU A 742 -8.48 22.27 24.25
C GLU A 742 -7.68 22.86 23.09
N GLU A 743 -7.52 24.16 22.98
CA GLU A 743 -6.78 24.82 21.90
C GLU A 743 -5.30 24.47 21.87
N VAL A 744 -4.73 24.03 22.99
CA VAL A 744 -3.31 23.71 23.14
C VAL A 744 -2.92 22.41 22.39
N PHE A 745 -3.87 21.52 22.17
CA PHE A 745 -3.66 20.18 21.60
C PHE A 745 -4.32 19.96 20.25
N LEU A 746 -4.70 21.03 19.60
CA LEU A 746 -5.20 20.99 18.23
C LEU A 746 -4.05 21.06 17.24
N ILE A 747 -4.13 20.23 16.23
CA ILE A 747 -3.35 20.34 15.01
C ILE A 747 -4.18 21.23 14.09
N PRO A 748 -3.65 22.40 13.66
CA PRO A 748 -4.44 23.38 12.92
C PRO A 748 -4.84 22.90 11.54
N GLU A 749 -5.88 23.50 10.97
CA GLU A 749 -6.18 23.34 9.56
C GLU A 749 -4.98 23.75 8.70
N GLN A 750 -4.80 23.09 7.58
CA GLN A 750 -3.62 23.31 6.77
C GLN A 750 -3.87 23.04 5.29
N ILE A 751 -3.23 23.85 4.47
CA ILE A 751 -3.25 23.70 3.02
C ILE A 751 -1.82 23.73 2.49
N SER A 752 -1.49 22.79 1.62
CA SER A 752 -0.19 22.77 0.96
C SER A 752 -0.34 22.59 -0.54
N HIS A 753 0.67 23.06 -1.27
CA HIS A 753 0.68 23.04 -2.73
C HIS A 753 2.04 22.56 -3.22
N ASP A 754 2.01 21.63 -4.17
CA ASP A 754 3.18 21.10 -4.83
C ASP A 754 3.13 21.40 -6.34
N PHE A 755 4.28 21.65 -6.93
CA PHE A 755 4.45 21.81 -8.36
C PHE A 755 5.53 20.88 -8.88
N GLY A 756 5.34 20.34 -10.07
CA GLY A 756 6.34 19.51 -10.71
C GLY A 756 6.31 19.65 -12.22
N LEU A 757 7.44 19.39 -12.83
CA LEU A 757 7.56 19.25 -14.26
C LEU A 757 8.42 18.03 -14.60
N SER A 758 8.13 17.39 -15.72
CA SER A 758 9.00 16.34 -16.28
C SER A 758 9.13 16.48 -17.79
N TYR A 759 10.36 16.54 -18.26
CA TYR A 759 10.70 16.60 -19.67
C TYR A 759 11.25 15.26 -20.14
N THR A 760 10.53 14.63 -21.05
CA THR A 760 10.93 13.39 -21.71
C THR A 760 11.58 13.71 -23.04
N PHE A 761 12.83 13.29 -23.22
CA PHE A 761 13.59 13.49 -24.44
C PHE A 761 13.06 12.63 -25.60
N PRO A 762 13.31 13.01 -26.88
CA PRO A 762 12.68 12.37 -28.06
C PRO A 762 12.83 10.87 -28.19
N LYS A 763 13.92 10.29 -27.66
CA LYS A 763 14.15 8.83 -27.65
C LYS A 763 13.50 8.11 -26.48
N ASN A 764 12.83 8.84 -25.58
CA ASN A 764 12.20 8.33 -24.34
C ASN A 764 13.15 7.63 -23.38
N ASN A 765 14.48 7.72 -23.60
CA ASN A 765 15.47 7.06 -22.75
C ASN A 765 15.84 7.93 -21.55
N PHE A 766 15.73 9.24 -21.67
CA PHE A 766 16.01 10.17 -20.59
C PHE A 766 14.76 10.96 -20.20
N VAL A 767 14.57 11.14 -18.91
CA VAL A 767 13.56 12.05 -18.35
C VAL A 767 14.21 12.89 -17.27
N LEU A 768 14.13 14.21 -17.43
CA LEU A 768 14.55 15.18 -16.42
C LEU A 768 13.30 15.73 -15.75
N SER A 769 13.24 15.66 -14.42
CA SER A 769 12.13 16.24 -13.65
C SER A 769 12.63 17.19 -12.58
N PHE A 770 11.80 18.19 -12.31
CA PHE A 770 11.99 19.16 -11.25
C PHE A 770 10.70 19.25 -10.44
N ASP A 771 10.80 19.08 -9.13
CA ASP A 771 9.69 19.12 -8.20
C ASP A 771 9.92 20.15 -7.10
N VAL A 772 8.90 20.92 -6.80
CA VAL A 772 8.85 21.87 -5.68
C VAL A 772 7.74 21.43 -4.74
N LYS A 773 8.09 21.06 -3.53
CA LYS A 773 7.16 20.69 -2.46
C LYS A 773 6.85 21.90 -1.60
N ASN A 774 5.58 22.00 -1.15
CA ASN A 774 5.13 23.09 -0.28
C ASN A 774 5.57 24.48 -0.81
N ILE A 775 5.12 24.82 -2.02
CA ILE A 775 5.60 26.00 -2.79
C ILE A 775 5.52 27.30 -1.97
N PHE A 776 4.48 27.44 -1.13
CA PHE A 776 4.23 28.64 -0.36
C PHE A 776 4.88 28.63 1.03
N ASP A 777 5.70 27.61 1.33
CA ASP A 777 6.45 27.49 2.59
C ASP A 777 5.54 27.54 3.84
N GLN A 778 4.39 26.91 3.77
CA GLN A 778 3.44 26.83 4.87
C GLN A 778 3.96 25.93 5.99
N ALA A 779 3.69 26.28 7.22
CA ALA A 779 3.92 25.40 8.35
C ALA A 779 2.88 24.28 8.34
N ILE A 780 3.34 23.02 8.18
CA ILE A 780 2.49 21.83 8.05
C ILE A 780 2.83 20.90 9.19
N TYR A 781 1.80 20.31 9.80
CA TYR A 781 1.90 19.43 10.95
C TYR A 781 1.03 18.19 10.73
N ASP A 782 1.59 17.00 10.92
CA ASP A 782 0.82 15.76 10.97
C ASP A 782 0.69 15.22 12.40
N ASN A 783 1.40 15.81 13.37
CA ASN A 783 1.32 15.50 14.79
C ASN A 783 1.56 16.77 15.63
N LEU A 784 1.32 16.69 16.95
CA LEU A 784 1.42 17.85 17.86
C LEU A 784 2.84 18.44 17.85
N SER A 785 2.94 19.71 17.46
CA SER A 785 4.20 20.48 17.37
C SER A 785 5.27 19.86 16.45
N VAL A 786 5.00 18.77 15.75
CA VAL A 786 5.91 18.16 14.80
C VAL A 786 5.74 18.81 13.43
N GLN A 787 6.53 19.84 13.19
CA GLN A 787 6.55 20.54 11.90
C GLN A 787 7.21 19.68 10.83
N LYS A 788 6.61 19.61 9.64
CA LYS A 788 7.18 18.99 8.44
C LYS A 788 8.13 19.94 7.71
N PRO A 789 8.97 19.44 6.79
CA PRO A 789 9.79 20.29 5.94
C PRO A 789 8.98 21.40 5.26
N GLY A 790 9.52 22.62 5.26
CA GLY A 790 9.00 23.74 4.49
C GLY A 790 9.19 23.55 2.99
N ARG A 791 9.31 24.66 2.24
CA ARG A 791 9.53 24.56 0.78
C ARG A 791 10.82 23.85 0.45
N ALA A 792 10.71 22.82 -0.41
CA ALA A 792 11.83 21.98 -0.83
C ALA A 792 11.85 21.78 -2.35
N PHE A 793 13.05 21.72 -2.92
CA PHE A 793 13.30 21.59 -4.37
C PHE A 793 14.05 20.30 -4.64
N TYR A 794 13.65 19.59 -5.70
CA TYR A 794 14.28 18.33 -6.11
C TYR A 794 14.47 18.29 -7.62
N LEU A 795 15.63 17.81 -8.05
CA LEU A 795 15.94 17.53 -9.45
C LEU A 795 16.21 16.03 -9.59
N LYS A 796 15.56 15.40 -10.56
CA LYS A 796 15.72 13.96 -10.83
C LYS A 796 16.02 13.70 -12.29
N LEU A 797 17.03 12.88 -12.56
CA LEU A 797 17.35 12.34 -13.87
C LEU A 797 17.03 10.85 -13.87
N ASN A 798 16.23 10.42 -14.85
CA ASN A 798 15.93 9.01 -15.10
C ASN A 798 16.55 8.59 -16.43
N TYR A 799 17.10 7.38 -16.46
CA TYR A 799 17.54 6.68 -17.65
C TYR A 799 16.75 5.39 -17.79
N ILE A 800 16.05 5.23 -18.93
CA ILE A 800 15.12 4.13 -19.14
C ILE A 800 15.48 3.42 -20.44
N ILE A 801 15.65 2.10 -20.37
CA ILE A 801 15.79 1.24 -21.54
C ILE A 801 14.65 0.23 -21.50
N ASN A 802 13.90 0.14 -22.59
CA ASN A 802 12.85 -0.85 -22.77
C ASN A 802 13.18 -1.74 -23.97
N ASN A 803 12.96 -3.03 -23.84
CA ASN A 803 13.12 -4.01 -24.92
C ASN A 803 14.56 -4.03 -25.52
N PHE A 804 15.54 -4.45 -24.74
CA PHE A 804 16.93 -4.68 -25.19
C PHE A 804 17.27 -6.15 -25.32
#